data_59c2aff911c1eb17f32fb5c7b1b2fc72
#
_entry.id   59c2aff911c1eb17f32fb5c7b1b2fc72
#
_cell.length_a   1.000
_cell.length_b   1.000
_cell.length_c   1.000
_cell.angle_alpha   90.00
_cell.angle_beta   90.00
_cell.angle_gamma   90.00
#
_symmetry.space_group_name_H-M   'P 1'
#
loop_
_entity.id
_entity.type
_entity.pdbx_description
1 polymer ?
#
loop_
_entity_poly.entity_id
_entity_poly.type
_entity_poly.pdbx_seq_one_letter_code
_entity_poly.pdbx_strand_id
1 'polypeptide(L)'
;MNNPSLQKLADIKHLTAAWQSILSKGTSGGIDQVSIDDYKKQWQQNLKRLSAQLLNHTWKPQPYMGVQVPKKSEGTRTLGLLSIEDKIVQQGIKFLIEPSIEPQLHSSCYAYRSGKGHTKAVRRCLHECRQASCKVYVRLDVKDYFDTIDREILLHHLSSIVPDKDILSLVRLCISMGRVAPSLKWEESEFGIPQGAILSPLLSNLYLVTFDKFMESISCAYIRYSDDCVAWFSDSESAHTGYSAASAFLGKELKLSLNNKGKISPVDDPMTYLGVDISPKGLSLSLEKRQELEYRIGQVEVKGGALSPSYLKTLDGVRQYYVRVLPEEYGMLMDSWLRKAVQKYTTSNKLRMKEAAVLFKPLDGFIDKELIRQWIKQASSVEEQKKGVDKTVASRKREYQKLESENSELAITSPGYFIGLSGRGLTLRKNGQPVKMPPTAALKHITILAEGVSLSSNAIRFCTEEGINIDFFDMHTNHIATILSPRYIYTSKWRLQASVDENLSCEIGRRIILGKVKNQYALTKYFNKYHKRVGVETAFDQYQHAAEKIIERIKSLETGDLASFRQKIMSYEATSATVYWEYVRELIQDDIDGFYSRVKQGATDLVNSMLNYGYAILYPRIWQTALRYQLNPYMGFVHYAEGNANLIFDMIELFRAQAVDRVVISLIQKKEVLGVKNGKLDESTRKKLTASVLERLNRKERYRGEMRSFVEIIDAQFRELIATMSTGNAFRPYLAKW
;
A
#
# COMPACT_ATOMS: atom_id res chain seq x y z
N MET A 1 -18.59 22.38 -34.11
CA MET A 1 -18.27 21.32 -33.12
C MET A 1 -18.18 21.94 -31.74
N ASN A 2 -18.80 21.34 -30.74
CA ASN A 2 -18.82 21.90 -29.38
C ASN A 2 -17.46 21.71 -28.71
N ASN A 3 -16.68 22.76 -28.49
CA ASN A 3 -15.40 22.68 -27.81
C ASN A 3 -15.56 22.16 -26.37
N PRO A 4 -14.65 21.29 -25.88
CA PRO A 4 -14.60 20.93 -24.47
C PRO A 4 -14.28 22.14 -23.63
N SER A 5 -14.90 22.20 -22.47
CA SER A 5 -14.62 23.24 -21.48
C SER A 5 -14.89 22.72 -20.07
N LEU A 6 -14.27 23.37 -19.08
CA LEU A 6 -14.51 23.08 -17.69
C LEU A 6 -16.01 23.21 -17.33
N GLN A 7 -16.71 24.20 -17.90
CA GLN A 7 -18.14 24.41 -17.67
C GLN A 7 -18.97 23.20 -18.13
N LYS A 8 -18.61 22.59 -19.28
CA LYS A 8 -19.26 21.38 -19.76
C LYS A 8 -18.93 20.16 -18.90
N LEU A 9 -17.70 20.03 -18.44
CA LEU A 9 -17.33 18.97 -17.50
C LEU A 9 -18.12 19.07 -16.21
N ALA A 10 -18.27 20.27 -15.66
CA ALA A 10 -18.96 20.54 -14.42
C ALA A 10 -20.50 20.55 -14.56
N ASP A 11 -21.04 20.50 -15.78
CA ASP A 11 -22.48 20.40 -16.00
C ASP A 11 -23.06 19.15 -15.31
N ILE A 12 -24.13 19.34 -14.54
CA ILE A 12 -24.76 18.26 -13.76
C ILE A 12 -25.26 17.12 -14.66
N LYS A 13 -25.77 17.43 -15.87
CA LYS A 13 -26.21 16.39 -16.80
C LYS A 13 -25.04 15.57 -17.30
N HIS A 14 -23.92 16.23 -17.59
CA HIS A 14 -22.70 15.58 -18.02
C HIS A 14 -22.11 14.68 -16.93
N LEU A 15 -22.00 15.16 -15.70
CA LEU A 15 -21.57 14.38 -14.54
C LEU A 15 -22.54 13.22 -14.24
N THR A 16 -23.86 13.43 -14.43
CA THR A 16 -24.87 12.36 -14.29
C THR A 16 -24.63 11.26 -15.33
N ALA A 17 -24.35 11.59 -16.59
CA ALA A 17 -24.04 10.61 -17.62
C ALA A 17 -22.76 9.83 -17.28
N ALA A 18 -21.72 10.50 -16.79
CA ALA A 18 -20.50 9.87 -16.31
C ALA A 18 -20.77 8.92 -15.14
N TRP A 19 -21.55 9.36 -14.14
CA TRP A 19 -21.98 8.52 -13.01
C TRP A 19 -22.74 7.27 -13.46
N GLN A 20 -23.73 7.42 -14.36
CA GLN A 20 -24.49 6.29 -14.90
C GLN A 20 -23.60 5.28 -15.61
N SER A 21 -22.61 5.76 -16.36
CA SER A 21 -21.59 4.88 -17.01
C SER A 21 -20.75 4.11 -16.00
N ILE A 22 -20.42 4.71 -14.85
CA ILE A 22 -19.67 4.03 -13.77
C ILE A 22 -20.58 3.02 -13.06
N LEU A 23 -21.82 3.40 -12.75
CA LEU A 23 -22.80 2.56 -12.08
C LEU A 23 -23.09 1.29 -12.88
N SER A 24 -23.29 1.40 -14.21
CA SER A 24 -23.61 0.26 -15.09
C SER A 24 -22.48 -0.78 -15.18
N LYS A 25 -21.22 -0.37 -15.00
CA LYS A 25 -20.05 -1.27 -15.09
C LYS A 25 -19.77 -2.02 -13.80
N GLY A 26 -20.33 -1.59 -12.68
CA GLY A 26 -20.03 -2.11 -11.34
C GLY A 26 -18.54 -1.98 -11.01
N THR A 27 -18.17 -1.24 -9.99
CA THR A 27 -16.74 -1.00 -9.66
C THR A 27 -16.52 -0.98 -8.16
N SER A 28 -15.32 -1.34 -7.73
CA SER A 28 -14.87 -1.20 -6.34
C SER A 28 -14.54 0.26 -6.02
N GLY A 29 -14.64 0.66 -4.75
CA GLY A 29 -14.13 1.94 -4.25
C GLY A 29 -12.60 2.06 -4.39
N GLY A 30 -12.10 3.27 -4.20
CA GLY A 30 -10.67 3.58 -4.16
C GLY A 30 -10.12 3.58 -2.73
N ILE A 31 -9.14 4.43 -2.51
CA ILE A 31 -8.46 4.56 -1.21
C ILE A 31 -9.38 5.13 -0.11
N ASP A 32 -10.40 5.88 -0.50
CA ASP A 32 -11.46 6.43 0.37
C ASP A 32 -12.43 5.36 0.91
N GLN A 33 -12.34 4.13 0.39
CA GLN A 33 -13.19 2.98 0.74
C GLN A 33 -14.70 3.23 0.51
N VAL A 34 -15.07 4.28 -0.21
CA VAL A 34 -16.47 4.55 -0.56
C VAL A 34 -16.92 3.54 -1.60
N SER A 35 -17.93 2.71 -1.23
CA SER A 35 -18.53 1.77 -2.16
C SER A 35 -19.47 2.47 -3.14
N ILE A 36 -19.77 1.79 -4.26
CA ILE A 36 -20.75 2.31 -5.22
C ILE A 36 -22.15 2.43 -4.58
N ASP A 37 -22.50 1.53 -3.66
CA ASP A 37 -23.76 1.54 -2.95
C ASP A 37 -23.83 2.69 -1.94
N ASP A 38 -22.72 3.03 -1.29
CA ASP A 38 -22.67 4.17 -0.39
C ASP A 38 -22.74 5.49 -1.15
N TYR A 39 -22.03 5.61 -2.26
CA TYR A 39 -22.11 6.79 -3.12
C TYR A 39 -23.52 6.99 -3.69
N LYS A 40 -24.21 5.89 -4.05
CA LYS A 40 -25.57 5.88 -4.59
C LYS A 40 -26.61 6.47 -3.62
N LYS A 41 -26.38 6.39 -2.32
CA LYS A 41 -27.33 6.94 -1.30
C LYS A 41 -27.52 8.44 -1.41
N GLN A 42 -26.47 9.19 -1.82
CA GLN A 42 -26.46 10.65 -1.88
C GLN A 42 -25.85 11.19 -3.20
N TRP A 43 -25.90 10.41 -4.27
CA TRP A 43 -25.21 10.72 -5.53
C TRP A 43 -25.55 12.10 -6.10
N GLN A 44 -26.82 12.55 -6.03
CA GLN A 44 -27.25 13.85 -6.54
C GLN A 44 -26.57 15.01 -5.78
N GLN A 45 -26.50 14.91 -4.47
CA GLN A 45 -25.83 15.91 -3.63
C GLN A 45 -24.33 15.89 -3.86
N ASN A 46 -23.74 14.71 -3.98
CA ASN A 46 -22.32 14.53 -4.28
C ASN A 46 -21.96 15.13 -5.64
N LEU A 47 -22.77 14.91 -6.68
CA LEU A 47 -22.53 15.51 -7.99
C LEU A 47 -22.65 17.03 -7.99
N LYS A 48 -23.59 17.61 -7.23
CA LYS A 48 -23.69 19.08 -7.07
C LYS A 48 -22.45 19.66 -6.40
N ARG A 49 -21.98 19.02 -5.34
CA ARG A 49 -20.70 19.38 -4.68
C ARG A 49 -19.53 19.27 -5.63
N LEU A 50 -19.41 18.15 -6.36
CA LEU A 50 -18.34 17.90 -7.32
C LEU A 50 -18.35 18.95 -8.46
N SER A 51 -19.51 19.29 -9.00
CA SER A 51 -19.68 20.37 -9.97
C SER A 51 -19.13 21.71 -9.46
N ALA A 52 -19.51 22.10 -8.23
CA ALA A 52 -19.02 23.32 -7.61
C ALA A 52 -17.50 23.30 -7.38
N GLN A 53 -16.95 22.16 -6.96
CA GLN A 53 -15.49 21.99 -6.77
C GLN A 53 -14.73 22.12 -8.08
N LEU A 54 -15.25 21.56 -9.19
CA LEU A 54 -14.64 21.70 -10.51
C LEU A 54 -14.64 23.16 -10.99
N LEU A 55 -15.78 23.84 -10.89
CA LEU A 55 -15.91 25.25 -11.30
C LEU A 55 -15.03 26.20 -10.48
N ASN A 56 -14.84 25.93 -9.20
CA ASN A 56 -14.01 26.71 -8.30
C ASN A 56 -12.54 26.28 -8.30
N HIS A 57 -12.12 25.34 -9.16
CA HIS A 57 -10.77 24.77 -9.22
C HIS A 57 -10.29 24.18 -7.88
N THR A 58 -11.20 23.75 -7.01
CA THR A 58 -10.88 23.18 -5.69
C THR A 58 -10.88 21.66 -5.67
N TRP A 59 -11.40 21.01 -6.73
CA TRP A 59 -11.34 19.55 -6.85
C TRP A 59 -9.89 19.07 -6.99
N LYS A 60 -9.56 18.00 -6.23
CA LYS A 60 -8.24 17.36 -6.25
C LYS A 60 -8.43 15.85 -6.27
N PRO A 61 -7.85 15.12 -7.24
CA PRO A 61 -7.97 13.68 -7.27
C PRO A 61 -7.31 13.02 -6.05
N GLN A 62 -7.82 11.87 -5.65
CA GLN A 62 -7.18 11.01 -4.66
C GLN A 62 -6.01 10.25 -5.31
N PRO A 63 -5.01 9.82 -4.55
CA PRO A 63 -4.00 8.90 -5.08
C PRO A 63 -4.63 7.54 -5.43
N TYR A 64 -4.03 6.85 -6.38
CA TYR A 64 -4.46 5.51 -6.77
C TYR A 64 -4.13 4.51 -5.67
N MET A 65 -5.08 3.64 -5.31
CA MET A 65 -4.78 2.49 -4.47
C MET A 65 -4.18 1.37 -5.34
N GLY A 66 -2.91 1.06 -5.14
CA GLY A 66 -2.20 0.01 -5.89
C GLY A 66 -2.61 -1.39 -5.43
N VAL A 67 -3.15 -2.22 -6.33
CA VAL A 67 -3.50 -3.62 -6.07
C VAL A 67 -2.67 -4.52 -6.97
N GLN A 68 -1.99 -5.50 -6.38
CA GLN A 68 -1.21 -6.49 -7.12
C GLN A 68 -2.13 -7.53 -7.78
N VAL A 69 -1.99 -7.72 -9.08
CA VAL A 69 -2.72 -8.72 -9.85
C VAL A 69 -1.72 -9.64 -10.55
N PRO A 70 -1.87 -10.97 -10.46
CA PRO A 70 -0.97 -11.90 -11.15
C PRO A 70 -0.95 -11.63 -12.66
N LYS A 71 0.25 -11.61 -13.28
CA LYS A 71 0.41 -11.66 -14.73
C LYS A 71 0.11 -13.09 -15.22
N LYS A 72 -0.27 -13.26 -16.48
CA LYS A 72 -0.40 -14.58 -17.11
C LYS A 72 0.96 -15.29 -17.29
N SER A 73 2.02 -14.52 -17.48
CA SER A 73 3.41 -14.93 -17.36
C SER A 73 3.85 -14.72 -15.90
N GLU A 74 4.97 -15.28 -15.48
CA GLU A 74 5.50 -15.10 -14.11
C GLU A 74 5.55 -13.63 -13.69
N GLY A 75 5.17 -13.36 -12.44
CA GLY A 75 5.17 -12.05 -11.81
C GLY A 75 3.79 -11.45 -11.56
N THR A 76 3.78 -10.23 -11.02
CA THR A 76 2.58 -9.43 -10.73
C THR A 76 2.60 -8.13 -11.50
N ARG A 77 1.41 -7.54 -11.71
CA ARG A 77 1.26 -6.15 -12.17
C ARG A 77 0.43 -5.38 -11.17
N THR A 78 0.72 -4.11 -11.03
CA THR A 78 -0.03 -3.24 -10.13
C THR A 78 -1.15 -2.53 -10.89
N LEU A 79 -2.40 -2.73 -10.48
CA LEU A 79 -3.55 -1.94 -10.97
C LEU A 79 -3.85 -0.81 -9.98
N GLY A 80 -4.06 0.40 -10.50
CA GLY A 80 -4.51 1.54 -9.72
C GLY A 80 -6.02 1.59 -9.59
N LEU A 81 -6.54 1.52 -8.38
CA LEU A 81 -7.96 1.72 -8.09
C LEU A 81 -8.21 3.19 -7.74
N LEU A 82 -9.16 3.81 -8.44
CA LEU A 82 -9.59 5.19 -8.19
C LEU A 82 -10.75 5.25 -7.21
N SER A 83 -10.92 6.40 -6.55
CA SER A 83 -12.16 6.76 -5.86
C SER A 83 -13.35 6.82 -6.83
N ILE A 84 -14.58 6.75 -6.31
CA ILE A 84 -15.79 6.86 -7.17
C ILE A 84 -15.84 8.26 -7.82
N GLU A 85 -15.51 9.31 -7.10
CA GLU A 85 -15.52 10.69 -7.64
C GLU A 85 -14.46 10.89 -8.73
N ASP A 86 -13.25 10.37 -8.53
CA ASP A 86 -12.20 10.42 -9.55
C ASP A 86 -12.60 9.66 -10.82
N LYS A 87 -13.28 8.53 -10.67
CA LYS A 87 -13.84 7.80 -11.83
C LYS A 87 -14.88 8.64 -12.57
N ILE A 88 -15.77 9.33 -11.85
CA ILE A 88 -16.79 10.19 -12.48
C ILE A 88 -16.11 11.34 -13.24
N VAL A 89 -15.14 12.01 -12.64
CA VAL A 89 -14.42 13.12 -13.30
C VAL A 89 -13.64 12.61 -14.51
N GLN A 90 -12.87 11.53 -14.38
CA GLN A 90 -12.13 10.96 -15.51
C GLN A 90 -13.05 10.45 -16.62
N GLN A 91 -14.21 9.88 -16.29
CA GLN A 91 -15.20 9.48 -17.29
C GLN A 91 -15.82 10.69 -17.99
N GLY A 92 -16.10 11.76 -17.26
CA GLY A 92 -16.55 13.03 -17.81
C GLY A 92 -15.53 13.66 -18.74
N ILE A 93 -14.26 13.72 -18.33
CA ILE A 93 -13.15 14.18 -19.20
C ILE A 93 -13.07 13.30 -20.46
N LYS A 94 -13.10 11.96 -20.30
CA LYS A 94 -13.06 11.04 -21.43
C LYS A 94 -14.17 11.35 -22.43
N PHE A 95 -15.40 11.52 -21.99
CA PHE A 95 -16.53 11.88 -22.87
C PHE A 95 -16.29 13.16 -23.66
N LEU A 96 -15.58 14.11 -23.07
CA LEU A 96 -15.26 15.39 -23.72
C LEU A 96 -14.09 15.30 -24.71
N ILE A 97 -13.08 14.47 -24.47
CA ILE A 97 -11.85 14.47 -25.29
C ILE A 97 -11.77 13.31 -26.31
N GLU A 98 -12.47 12.19 -26.08
CA GLU A 98 -12.41 11.02 -26.92
C GLU A 98 -12.76 11.29 -28.39
N PRO A 99 -13.80 12.08 -28.72
CA PRO A 99 -14.14 12.32 -30.09
C PRO A 99 -13.20 13.21 -30.93
N SER A 100 -12.25 13.96 -30.39
CA SER A 100 -11.18 14.59 -31.20
C SER A 100 -9.91 13.77 -31.19
N ILE A 101 -9.73 12.91 -30.20
CA ILE A 101 -8.63 11.94 -30.22
C ILE A 101 -8.94 10.82 -31.24
N GLU A 102 -10.17 10.31 -31.26
CA GLU A 102 -10.56 9.17 -32.12
C GLU A 102 -10.22 9.36 -33.61
N PRO A 103 -10.46 10.51 -34.26
CA PRO A 103 -10.04 10.76 -35.62
C PRO A 103 -8.52 10.82 -35.87
N GLN A 104 -7.74 11.07 -34.79
CA GLN A 104 -6.28 11.09 -34.88
C GLN A 104 -5.66 9.70 -34.77
N LEU A 105 -6.40 8.72 -34.22
CA LEU A 105 -5.91 7.37 -34.04
C LEU A 105 -5.84 6.64 -35.35
N HIS A 106 -4.68 6.02 -35.59
CA HIS A 106 -4.41 5.30 -36.84
C HIS A 106 -5.37 4.12 -37.08
N SER A 107 -5.58 3.77 -38.34
CA SER A 107 -6.48 2.66 -38.74
C SER A 107 -6.04 1.32 -38.19
N SER A 108 -4.74 1.10 -38.00
CA SER A 108 -4.11 -0.11 -37.47
C SER A 108 -4.29 -0.29 -35.95
N CYS A 109 -4.72 0.74 -35.21
CA CYS A 109 -4.95 0.67 -33.76
C CYS A 109 -6.33 0.07 -33.47
N TYR A 110 -6.37 -1.07 -32.75
CA TYR A 110 -7.61 -1.82 -32.47
C TYR A 110 -8.04 -1.82 -31.01
N ALA A 111 -7.14 -1.58 -30.06
CA ALA A 111 -7.48 -1.61 -28.63
C ALA A 111 -8.27 -0.39 -28.18
N TYR A 112 -9.17 -0.58 -27.25
CA TYR A 112 -9.91 0.49 -26.52
C TYR A 112 -10.73 1.44 -27.41
N ARG A 113 -11.08 1.04 -28.62
CA ARG A 113 -11.81 1.85 -29.61
C ARG A 113 -13.18 1.27 -29.92
N SER A 114 -14.17 2.15 -30.05
CA SER A 114 -15.50 1.74 -30.49
C SER A 114 -15.48 1.18 -31.91
N GLY A 115 -16.25 0.14 -32.14
CA GLY A 115 -16.34 -0.51 -33.47
C GLY A 115 -15.09 -1.28 -33.92
N LYS A 116 -14.00 -1.25 -33.12
CA LYS A 116 -12.78 -2.07 -33.29
C LYS A 116 -12.73 -3.19 -32.26
N GLY A 117 -11.61 -3.59 -31.80
CA GLY A 117 -11.44 -4.60 -30.77
C GLY A 117 -10.74 -5.87 -31.24
N HIS A 118 -10.54 -6.80 -30.31
CA HIS A 118 -9.72 -8.00 -30.50
C HIS A 118 -10.18 -8.89 -31.68
N THR A 119 -11.49 -9.09 -31.82
CA THR A 119 -12.01 -9.91 -32.92
C THR A 119 -11.63 -9.37 -34.29
N LYS A 120 -11.74 -8.04 -34.48
CA LYS A 120 -11.36 -7.39 -35.73
C LYS A 120 -9.84 -7.37 -35.93
N ALA A 121 -9.06 -7.19 -34.84
CA ALA A 121 -7.60 -7.29 -34.91
C ALA A 121 -7.14 -8.68 -35.36
N VAL A 122 -7.66 -9.75 -34.76
CA VAL A 122 -7.31 -11.14 -35.15
C VAL A 122 -7.72 -11.44 -36.59
N ARG A 123 -8.92 -11.04 -37.05
CA ARG A 123 -9.36 -11.22 -38.42
C ARG A 123 -8.49 -10.43 -39.40
N ARG A 124 -8.05 -9.23 -39.03
CA ARG A 124 -7.13 -8.46 -39.87
C ARG A 124 -5.76 -9.12 -39.93
N CYS A 125 -5.23 -9.64 -38.80
CA CYS A 125 -3.99 -10.43 -38.82
C CYS A 125 -4.09 -11.63 -39.75
N LEU A 126 -5.19 -12.39 -39.71
CA LEU A 126 -5.40 -13.53 -40.61
C LEU A 126 -5.46 -13.09 -42.08
N HIS A 127 -6.08 -11.94 -42.36
CA HIS A 127 -6.10 -11.39 -43.70
C HIS A 127 -4.69 -11.08 -44.19
N GLU A 128 -3.87 -10.38 -43.35
CA GLU A 128 -2.51 -10.01 -43.73
C GLU A 128 -1.58 -11.25 -43.93
N CYS A 129 -1.71 -12.26 -43.06
CA CYS A 129 -0.96 -13.52 -43.23
C CYS A 129 -1.24 -14.23 -44.60
N ARG A 130 -2.36 -13.92 -45.25
CA ARG A 130 -2.73 -14.50 -46.57
C ARG A 130 -2.32 -13.64 -47.75
N GLN A 131 -1.77 -12.44 -47.52
CA GLN A 131 -1.32 -11.56 -48.61
C GLN A 131 0.02 -12.03 -49.16
N ALA A 132 0.15 -12.09 -50.47
CA ALA A 132 1.37 -12.53 -51.13
C ALA A 132 2.60 -11.63 -50.87
N SER A 133 2.37 -10.37 -50.53
CA SER A 133 3.40 -9.40 -50.12
C SER A 133 3.90 -9.59 -48.68
N CYS A 134 3.19 -10.33 -47.82
CA CYS A 134 3.49 -10.54 -46.43
C CYS A 134 4.09 -11.94 -46.23
N LYS A 135 5.42 -12.06 -46.24
CA LYS A 135 6.12 -13.35 -46.08
C LYS A 135 6.69 -13.59 -44.69
N VAL A 136 7.01 -12.52 -44.00
CA VAL A 136 7.62 -12.55 -42.65
C VAL A 136 6.84 -11.61 -41.76
N TYR A 137 6.58 -12.01 -40.50
CA TYR A 137 6.02 -11.11 -39.48
C TYR A 137 7.04 -10.81 -38.42
N VAL A 138 6.91 -9.60 -37.86
CA VAL A 138 7.67 -9.12 -36.72
C VAL A 138 6.69 -8.80 -35.59
N ARG A 139 6.86 -9.43 -34.46
CA ARG A 139 6.09 -9.06 -33.25
C ARG A 139 6.90 -8.11 -32.39
N LEU A 140 6.30 -6.97 -32.04
CA LEU A 140 6.89 -5.91 -31.22
C LEU A 140 6.09 -5.81 -29.93
N ASP A 141 6.76 -5.90 -28.80
CA ASP A 141 6.17 -5.81 -27.47
C ASP A 141 6.92 -4.74 -26.66
N VAL A 142 6.24 -3.66 -26.32
CA VAL A 142 6.84 -2.51 -25.61
C VAL A 142 7.01 -2.87 -24.14
N LYS A 143 8.22 -2.67 -23.61
CA LYS A 143 8.56 -3.01 -22.24
C LYS A 143 7.83 -2.08 -21.27
N ASP A 144 7.09 -2.67 -20.31
CA ASP A 144 6.39 -1.99 -19.23
C ASP A 144 5.66 -0.71 -19.67
N TYR A 145 4.96 -0.80 -20.81
CA TYR A 145 4.47 0.32 -21.60
C TYR A 145 3.80 1.43 -20.78
N PHE A 146 2.78 1.11 -19.96
CA PHE A 146 2.05 2.11 -19.17
C PHE A 146 2.94 2.80 -18.13
N ASP A 147 3.93 2.10 -17.61
CA ASP A 147 4.83 2.61 -16.57
C ASP A 147 6.00 3.44 -17.16
N THR A 148 6.20 3.40 -18.50
CA THR A 148 7.32 4.07 -19.18
C THR A 148 6.91 5.24 -20.06
N ILE A 149 5.61 5.50 -20.26
CA ILE A 149 5.10 6.64 -21.02
C ILE A 149 5.66 7.95 -20.48
N ASP A 150 6.32 8.77 -21.30
CA ASP A 150 6.75 10.11 -20.94
C ASP A 150 5.54 11.06 -20.95
N ARG A 151 5.22 11.61 -19.79
CA ARG A 151 4.02 12.44 -19.59
C ARG A 151 4.10 13.77 -20.36
N GLU A 152 5.28 14.34 -20.56
CA GLU A 152 5.42 15.61 -21.27
C GLU A 152 5.19 15.40 -22.78
N ILE A 153 5.74 14.32 -23.36
CA ILE A 153 5.46 13.95 -24.75
C ILE A 153 3.96 13.69 -24.94
N LEU A 154 3.34 12.93 -24.02
CA LEU A 154 1.91 12.65 -24.07
C LEU A 154 1.06 13.93 -24.02
N LEU A 155 1.38 14.84 -23.07
CA LEU A 155 0.65 16.08 -22.90
C LEU A 155 0.90 17.07 -24.06
N HIS A 156 2.07 17.03 -24.66
CA HIS A 156 2.35 17.78 -25.89
C HIS A 156 1.45 17.30 -27.05
N HIS A 157 1.36 15.98 -27.26
CA HIS A 157 0.43 15.42 -28.25
C HIS A 157 -1.02 15.79 -27.96
N LEU A 158 -1.44 15.69 -26.69
CA LEU A 158 -2.80 16.04 -26.29
C LEU A 158 -3.09 17.54 -26.48
N SER A 159 -2.14 18.42 -26.17
CA SER A 159 -2.32 19.87 -26.26
C SER A 159 -2.53 20.38 -27.69
N SER A 160 -2.03 19.63 -28.70
CA SER A 160 -2.29 19.94 -30.12
C SER A 160 -3.74 19.63 -30.56
N ILE A 161 -4.45 18.83 -29.74
CA ILE A 161 -5.81 18.34 -30.05
C ILE A 161 -6.85 18.99 -29.14
N VAL A 162 -6.49 19.27 -27.86
CA VAL A 162 -7.35 19.80 -26.79
C VAL A 162 -6.84 21.18 -26.38
N PRO A 163 -7.43 22.32 -26.83
CA PRO A 163 -6.94 23.65 -26.47
C PRO A 163 -7.36 24.19 -25.12
N ASP A 164 -8.31 23.57 -24.45
CA ASP A 164 -8.81 24.02 -23.15
C ASP A 164 -7.76 23.77 -22.05
N LYS A 165 -7.25 24.84 -21.45
CA LYS A 165 -6.19 24.79 -20.43
C LYS A 165 -6.64 24.07 -19.15
N ASP A 166 -7.88 24.23 -18.77
CA ASP A 166 -8.41 23.64 -17.54
C ASP A 166 -8.57 22.13 -17.70
N ILE A 167 -9.07 21.67 -18.86
CA ILE A 167 -9.16 20.24 -19.16
C ILE A 167 -7.76 19.61 -19.23
N LEU A 168 -6.78 20.28 -19.88
CA LEU A 168 -5.39 19.80 -19.91
C LEU A 168 -4.78 19.72 -18.50
N SER A 169 -5.05 20.73 -17.66
CA SER A 169 -4.57 20.76 -16.29
C SER A 169 -5.18 19.61 -15.46
N LEU A 170 -6.46 19.33 -15.63
CA LEU A 170 -7.13 18.20 -14.98
C LEU A 170 -6.57 16.84 -15.46
N VAL A 171 -6.33 16.68 -16.78
CA VAL A 171 -5.70 15.47 -17.31
C VAL A 171 -4.30 15.30 -16.74
N ARG A 172 -3.46 16.37 -16.77
CA ARG A 172 -2.13 16.37 -16.17
C ARG A 172 -2.18 15.96 -14.70
N LEU A 173 -3.11 16.54 -13.95
CA LEU A 173 -3.30 16.22 -12.53
C LEU A 173 -3.66 14.74 -12.32
N CYS A 174 -4.60 14.20 -13.11
CA CYS A 174 -5.00 12.80 -13.04
C CYS A 174 -3.85 11.84 -13.34
N ILE A 175 -3.03 12.08 -14.36
CA ILE A 175 -1.93 11.17 -14.73
C ILE A 175 -0.68 11.35 -13.86
N SER A 176 -0.50 12.50 -13.19
CA SER A 176 0.63 12.79 -12.31
C SER A 176 0.37 12.38 -10.87
N MET A 177 -0.88 12.06 -10.49
CA MET A 177 -1.19 11.65 -9.14
C MET A 177 -0.48 10.35 -8.80
N GLY A 178 0.21 10.33 -7.66
CA GLY A 178 0.96 9.17 -7.19
C GLY A 178 0.08 7.97 -6.85
N ARG A 179 0.72 6.85 -6.67
CA ARG A 179 0.10 5.60 -6.21
C ARG A 179 0.38 5.40 -4.73
N VAL A 180 -0.58 4.86 -4.02
CA VAL A 180 -0.43 4.46 -2.63
C VAL A 180 -0.60 2.95 -2.55
N ALA A 181 0.41 2.27 -2.01
CA ALA A 181 0.31 0.84 -1.71
C ALA A 181 -0.79 0.59 -0.66
N PRO A 182 -1.31 -0.64 -0.51
CA PRO A 182 -2.28 -0.96 0.54
C PRO A 182 -1.83 -0.58 1.96
N SER A 183 -0.50 -0.49 2.18
CA SER A 183 0.12 0.00 3.42
C SER A 183 0.12 1.52 3.59
N LEU A 184 -0.55 2.28 2.73
CA LEU A 184 -0.50 3.75 2.59
C LEU A 184 0.90 4.31 2.27
N LYS A 185 1.87 3.48 1.92
CA LYS A 185 3.16 3.97 1.45
C LYS A 185 2.98 4.65 0.10
N TRP A 186 3.40 5.91 0.01
CA TRP A 186 3.40 6.65 -1.24
C TRP A 186 4.48 6.13 -2.17
N GLU A 187 4.08 5.77 -3.40
CA GLU A 187 4.97 5.37 -4.48
C GLU A 187 4.91 6.43 -5.57
N GLU A 188 6.00 7.12 -5.76
CA GLU A 188 6.16 8.05 -6.87
C GLU A 188 6.61 7.33 -8.13
N SER A 189 6.09 7.78 -9.27
CA SER A 189 6.66 7.48 -10.56
C SER A 189 6.81 8.81 -11.32
N GLU A 190 7.99 9.12 -11.77
CA GLU A 190 8.25 10.30 -12.61
C GLU A 190 7.72 10.11 -14.03
N PHE A 191 7.57 8.84 -14.44
CA PHE A 191 7.08 8.43 -15.75
C PHE A 191 5.81 7.60 -15.63
N GLY A 192 5.20 7.34 -16.76
CA GLY A 192 4.05 6.43 -16.87
C GLY A 192 2.70 7.07 -16.54
N ILE A 193 1.67 6.33 -16.91
CA ILE A 193 0.28 6.63 -16.61
C ILE A 193 -0.36 5.47 -15.86
N PRO A 194 -1.30 5.73 -14.92
CA PRO A 194 -1.80 4.70 -14.04
C PRO A 194 -2.52 3.56 -14.77
N GLN A 195 -2.08 2.33 -14.61
CA GLN A 195 -2.81 1.15 -15.10
C GLN A 195 -4.11 0.98 -14.32
N GLY A 196 -5.24 0.93 -15.03
CA GLY A 196 -6.58 0.82 -14.43
C GLY A 196 -7.33 2.13 -14.31
N ALA A 197 -6.72 3.28 -14.61
CA ALA A 197 -7.40 4.56 -14.72
C ALA A 197 -8.24 4.65 -16.00
N ILE A 198 -9.32 5.43 -15.96
CA ILE A 198 -10.30 5.52 -17.07
C ILE A 198 -9.74 6.23 -18.29
N LEU A 199 -8.86 7.21 -18.08
CA LEU A 199 -8.21 7.95 -19.17
C LEU A 199 -7.06 7.18 -19.80
N SER A 200 -6.38 6.32 -19.05
CA SER A 200 -5.12 5.68 -19.50
C SER A 200 -5.24 4.91 -20.82
N PRO A 201 -6.30 4.15 -21.10
CA PRO A 201 -6.44 3.45 -22.39
C PRO A 201 -6.52 4.39 -23.59
N LEU A 202 -7.21 5.52 -23.46
CA LEU A 202 -7.33 6.50 -24.53
C LEU A 202 -6.01 7.24 -24.75
N LEU A 203 -5.37 7.66 -23.67
CA LEU A 203 -4.10 8.38 -23.69
C LEU A 203 -2.94 7.50 -24.18
N SER A 204 -2.94 6.22 -23.81
CA SER A 204 -1.94 5.26 -24.34
C SER A 204 -2.05 5.06 -25.85
N ASN A 205 -3.25 5.05 -26.40
CA ASN A 205 -3.42 5.00 -27.85
C ASN A 205 -2.92 6.26 -28.54
N LEU A 206 -3.19 7.44 -27.96
CA LEU A 206 -2.70 8.72 -28.48
C LEU A 206 -1.16 8.80 -28.50
N TYR A 207 -0.51 8.25 -27.49
CA TYR A 207 0.94 8.29 -27.38
C TYR A 207 1.66 7.59 -28.54
N LEU A 208 1.11 6.50 -29.05
CA LEU A 208 1.70 5.71 -30.14
C LEU A 208 1.25 6.12 -31.55
N VAL A 209 0.47 7.19 -31.71
CA VAL A 209 -0.05 7.59 -33.04
C VAL A 209 1.08 7.85 -34.04
N THR A 210 2.16 8.50 -33.62
CA THR A 210 3.31 8.78 -34.48
C THR A 210 4.05 7.49 -34.88
N PHE A 211 4.14 6.55 -33.93
CA PHE A 211 4.71 5.23 -34.19
C PHE A 211 3.84 4.40 -35.15
N ASP A 212 2.52 4.46 -35.01
CA ASP A 212 1.61 3.77 -35.92
C ASP A 212 1.81 4.23 -37.36
N LYS A 213 1.91 5.56 -37.59
CA LYS A 213 2.18 6.16 -38.92
C LYS A 213 3.55 5.76 -39.46
N PHE A 214 4.57 5.76 -38.59
CA PHE A 214 5.90 5.33 -38.96
C PHE A 214 5.92 3.86 -39.38
N MET A 215 5.32 2.96 -38.61
CA MET A 215 5.27 1.54 -38.92
C MET A 215 4.52 1.24 -40.22
N GLU A 216 3.42 1.96 -40.51
CA GLU A 216 2.73 1.82 -41.77
C GLU A 216 3.60 2.22 -42.98
N SER A 217 4.50 3.21 -42.80
CA SER A 217 5.38 3.68 -43.91
C SER A 217 6.51 2.70 -44.22
N ILE A 218 6.91 1.82 -43.30
CA ILE A 218 8.08 0.94 -43.44
C ILE A 218 7.73 -0.56 -43.59
N SER A 219 6.46 -0.94 -43.38
CA SER A 219 6.01 -2.32 -43.40
C SER A 219 4.96 -2.55 -44.48
N CYS A 220 4.79 -3.80 -44.95
CA CYS A 220 3.73 -4.17 -45.86
C CYS A 220 2.34 -4.07 -45.25
N ALA A 221 2.26 -4.35 -43.92
CA ALA A 221 1.06 -4.21 -43.13
C ALA A 221 1.45 -4.05 -41.64
N TYR A 222 0.61 -3.36 -40.87
CA TYR A 222 0.83 -3.11 -39.44
C TYR A 222 -0.49 -3.15 -38.67
N ILE A 223 -0.45 -3.78 -37.51
CA ILE A 223 -1.60 -3.88 -36.59
C ILE A 223 -1.11 -3.71 -35.18
N ARG A 224 -1.86 -2.95 -34.37
CA ARG A 224 -1.58 -2.74 -32.96
C ARG A 224 -2.81 -2.98 -32.06
N TYR A 225 -2.60 -3.69 -30.97
CA TYR A 225 -3.56 -3.83 -29.89
C TYR A 225 -2.92 -3.45 -28.56
N SER A 226 -3.13 -2.20 -28.10
CA SER A 226 -2.41 -1.59 -26.96
C SER A 226 -0.91 -1.46 -27.26
N ASP A 227 -0.08 -2.17 -26.54
CA ASP A 227 1.38 -2.28 -26.64
C ASP A 227 1.86 -3.46 -27.51
N ASP A 228 0.96 -4.39 -27.82
CA ASP A 228 1.25 -5.59 -28.63
C ASP A 228 1.05 -5.28 -30.12
N CYS A 229 2.15 -5.21 -30.86
CA CYS A 229 2.19 -4.80 -32.25
C CYS A 229 2.66 -5.94 -33.13
N VAL A 230 2.11 -6.02 -34.34
CA VAL A 230 2.56 -6.94 -35.39
C VAL A 230 2.74 -6.17 -36.68
N ALA A 231 3.88 -6.35 -37.33
CA ALA A 231 4.17 -5.82 -38.67
C ALA A 231 4.57 -6.92 -39.62
N TRP A 232 4.21 -6.82 -40.88
CA TRP A 232 4.54 -7.78 -41.94
C TRP A 232 5.49 -7.16 -42.96
N PHE A 233 6.39 -8.00 -43.48
CA PHE A 233 7.42 -7.62 -44.42
C PHE A 233 7.52 -8.64 -45.56
N SER A 234 8.11 -8.20 -46.67
CA SER A 234 8.27 -9.03 -47.88
C SER A 234 9.31 -10.16 -47.75
N ASP A 235 10.28 -9.96 -46.84
CA ASP A 235 11.41 -10.87 -46.64
C ASP A 235 12.04 -10.66 -45.25
N SER A 236 12.99 -11.54 -44.93
CA SER A 236 13.65 -11.52 -43.60
C SER A 236 14.58 -10.31 -43.39
N GLU A 237 15.22 -9.82 -44.47
CA GLU A 237 16.14 -8.67 -44.37
C GLU A 237 15.37 -7.38 -44.07
N SER A 238 14.29 -7.16 -44.83
CA SER A 238 13.38 -6.03 -44.56
C SER A 238 12.75 -6.09 -43.18
N ALA A 239 12.45 -7.30 -42.67
CA ALA A 239 11.94 -7.51 -41.33
C ALA A 239 12.96 -7.14 -40.22
N HIS A 240 14.23 -7.51 -40.37
CA HIS A 240 15.30 -7.14 -39.46
C HIS A 240 15.57 -5.62 -39.45
N THR A 241 15.61 -5.03 -40.65
CA THR A 241 15.76 -3.59 -40.85
C THR A 241 14.57 -2.85 -40.19
N GLY A 242 13.35 -3.32 -40.44
CA GLY A 242 12.13 -2.76 -39.84
C GLY A 242 12.09 -2.87 -38.33
N TYR A 243 12.53 -3.99 -37.75
CA TYR A 243 12.65 -4.13 -36.28
C TYR A 243 13.65 -3.12 -35.69
N SER A 244 14.82 -2.99 -36.31
CA SER A 244 15.85 -2.04 -35.86
C SER A 244 15.36 -0.59 -35.94
N ALA A 245 14.69 -0.23 -37.05
CA ALA A 245 14.11 1.09 -37.26
C ALA A 245 12.99 1.39 -36.25
N ALA A 246 12.11 0.41 -35.98
CA ALA A 246 11.07 0.51 -34.97
C ALA A 246 11.64 0.75 -33.54
N SER A 247 12.68 -0.02 -33.20
CA SER A 247 13.38 0.14 -31.90
C SER A 247 14.03 1.52 -31.76
N ALA A 248 14.69 2.00 -32.82
CA ALA A 248 15.31 3.33 -32.84
C ALA A 248 14.28 4.44 -32.74
N PHE A 249 13.16 4.34 -33.47
CA PHE A 249 12.07 5.31 -33.40
C PHE A 249 11.46 5.39 -32.00
N LEU A 250 11.12 4.24 -31.40
CA LEU A 250 10.56 4.18 -30.06
C LEU A 250 11.51 4.80 -29.02
N GLY A 251 12.80 4.50 -29.11
CA GLY A 251 13.81 5.05 -28.18
C GLY A 251 14.01 6.55 -28.34
N LYS A 252 14.13 7.03 -29.58
CA LYS A 252 14.46 8.44 -29.86
C LYS A 252 13.26 9.36 -29.71
N GLU A 253 12.11 9.04 -30.30
CA GLU A 253 10.96 9.93 -30.40
C GLU A 253 10.00 9.76 -29.21
N LEU A 254 9.88 8.55 -28.65
CA LEU A 254 8.90 8.23 -27.60
C LEU A 254 9.55 7.77 -26.29
N LYS A 255 10.88 7.69 -26.20
CA LYS A 255 11.61 7.23 -25.00
C LYS A 255 11.14 5.88 -24.48
N LEU A 256 10.70 5.01 -25.38
CA LEU A 256 10.25 3.65 -25.09
C LEU A 256 11.29 2.62 -25.54
N SER A 257 11.24 1.43 -24.93
CA SER A 257 12.09 0.30 -25.32
C SER A 257 11.26 -0.94 -25.62
N LEU A 258 11.75 -1.78 -26.52
CA LEU A 258 11.15 -3.08 -26.80
C LEU A 258 11.65 -4.14 -25.81
N ASN A 259 10.80 -5.13 -25.51
CA ASN A 259 11.24 -6.35 -24.86
C ASN A 259 12.15 -7.15 -25.79
N ASN A 260 13.19 -7.81 -25.24
CA ASN A 260 14.14 -8.67 -25.97
C ASN A 260 13.48 -9.92 -26.60
N LYS A 261 12.16 -10.00 -26.63
CA LYS A 261 11.35 -11.11 -27.16
C LYS A 261 10.75 -10.81 -28.53
N GLY A 262 11.25 -9.81 -29.24
CA GLY A 262 10.85 -9.55 -30.61
C GLY A 262 11.05 -10.83 -31.47
N LYS A 263 9.92 -11.44 -31.91
CA LYS A 263 9.97 -12.65 -32.71
C LYS A 263 9.80 -12.29 -34.19
N ILE A 264 10.83 -12.58 -35.00
CA ILE A 264 10.78 -12.51 -36.44
C ILE A 264 10.57 -13.95 -36.94
N SER A 265 9.53 -14.19 -37.70
CA SER A 265 9.20 -15.54 -38.19
C SER A 265 8.48 -15.50 -39.55
N PRO A 266 8.62 -16.53 -40.35
CA PRO A 266 7.80 -16.70 -41.54
C PRO A 266 6.31 -16.72 -41.21
N VAL A 267 5.45 -16.26 -42.11
CA VAL A 267 3.99 -16.25 -41.92
C VAL A 267 3.38 -17.65 -41.84
N ASP A 268 4.06 -18.68 -42.32
CA ASP A 268 3.65 -20.08 -42.23
C ASP A 268 3.77 -20.63 -40.79
N ASP A 269 4.66 -20.06 -39.98
CA ASP A 269 4.76 -20.36 -38.55
C ASP A 269 3.58 -19.77 -37.81
N PRO A 270 2.82 -20.54 -37.04
CA PRO A 270 1.69 -20.01 -36.28
C PRO A 270 2.12 -18.87 -35.32
N MET A 271 1.47 -17.72 -35.47
CA MET A 271 1.65 -16.56 -34.58
C MET A 271 0.59 -16.56 -33.51
N THR A 272 1.00 -16.71 -32.24
CA THR A 272 0.08 -16.52 -31.14
C THR A 272 -0.15 -15.03 -30.88
N TYR A 273 -1.32 -14.52 -31.20
CA TYR A 273 -1.70 -13.12 -31.01
C TYR A 273 -3.06 -12.99 -30.33
N LEU A 274 -3.15 -12.20 -29.28
CA LEU A 274 -4.37 -12.03 -28.46
C LEU A 274 -4.99 -13.37 -27.99
N GLY A 275 -4.17 -14.39 -27.75
CA GLY A 275 -4.62 -15.69 -27.24
C GLY A 275 -5.17 -16.65 -28.30
N VAL A 276 -4.93 -16.39 -29.58
CA VAL A 276 -5.31 -17.22 -30.70
C VAL A 276 -4.08 -17.42 -31.58
N ASP A 277 -3.90 -18.64 -32.12
CA ASP A 277 -2.86 -18.94 -33.09
C ASP A 277 -3.37 -18.65 -34.52
N ILE A 278 -2.61 -17.84 -35.23
CA ILE A 278 -2.94 -17.31 -36.56
C ILE A 278 -1.90 -17.82 -37.56
N SER A 279 -2.36 -18.39 -38.65
CA SER A 279 -1.53 -18.77 -39.79
C SER A 279 -2.33 -18.60 -41.08
N PRO A 280 -1.72 -18.67 -42.29
CA PRO A 280 -2.47 -18.64 -43.55
C PRO A 280 -3.56 -19.72 -43.66
N LYS A 281 -3.37 -20.85 -42.94
CA LYS A 281 -4.33 -21.98 -42.91
C LYS A 281 -5.59 -21.62 -42.11
N GLY A 282 -5.53 -20.68 -41.19
CA GLY A 282 -6.68 -20.27 -40.38
C GLY A 282 -6.34 -19.91 -38.95
N LEU A 283 -7.38 -19.84 -38.13
CA LEU A 283 -7.31 -19.56 -36.71
C LEU A 283 -7.43 -20.85 -35.91
N SER A 284 -6.60 -21.01 -34.88
CA SER A 284 -6.61 -22.17 -33.98
C SER A 284 -6.29 -21.80 -32.53
N LEU A 285 -6.39 -22.77 -31.64
CA LEU A 285 -5.92 -22.66 -30.27
C LEU A 285 -4.77 -23.64 -30.05
N SER A 286 -3.72 -23.17 -29.37
CA SER A 286 -2.67 -24.04 -28.89
C SER A 286 -3.23 -25.08 -27.91
N LEU A 287 -2.53 -26.22 -27.76
CA LEU A 287 -2.93 -27.26 -26.84
C LEU A 287 -3.05 -26.72 -25.36
N GLU A 288 -2.09 -25.94 -24.96
CA GLU A 288 -2.07 -25.30 -23.62
C GLU A 288 -3.30 -24.41 -23.41
N LYS A 289 -3.65 -23.63 -24.46
CA LYS A 289 -4.81 -22.74 -24.42
C LYS A 289 -6.13 -23.49 -24.37
N ARG A 290 -6.23 -24.60 -25.05
CA ARG A 290 -7.40 -25.52 -24.97
C ARG A 290 -7.56 -26.06 -23.57
N GLN A 291 -6.48 -26.53 -22.93
CA GLN A 291 -6.48 -27.05 -21.57
C GLN A 291 -6.85 -25.95 -20.55
N GLU A 292 -6.31 -24.74 -20.69
CA GLU A 292 -6.68 -23.59 -19.83
C GLU A 292 -8.18 -23.29 -19.93
N LEU A 293 -8.73 -23.25 -21.14
CA LEU A 293 -10.15 -22.95 -21.33
C LEU A 293 -11.06 -24.05 -20.83
N GLU A 294 -10.73 -25.34 -21.09
CA GLU A 294 -11.45 -26.48 -20.57
C GLU A 294 -11.47 -26.47 -19.02
N TYR A 295 -10.32 -26.20 -18.40
CA TYR A 295 -10.24 -26.06 -16.93
C TYR A 295 -11.14 -24.92 -16.44
N ARG A 296 -11.07 -23.73 -17.04
CA ARG A 296 -11.89 -22.57 -16.61
C ARG A 296 -13.39 -22.81 -16.77
N ILE A 297 -13.81 -23.45 -17.87
CA ILE A 297 -15.21 -23.85 -18.10
C ILE A 297 -15.62 -24.94 -17.10
N GLY A 298 -14.70 -25.82 -16.73
CA GLY A 298 -14.93 -26.92 -15.79
C GLY A 298 -15.12 -26.53 -14.34
N GLN A 299 -14.72 -25.29 -13.94
CA GLN A 299 -14.81 -24.81 -12.55
C GLN A 299 -16.21 -24.24 -12.22
N VAL A 300 -17.23 -25.09 -12.20
CA VAL A 300 -18.60 -24.69 -11.86
C VAL A 300 -18.67 -24.17 -10.42
N GLU A 301 -19.00 -22.90 -10.26
CA GLU A 301 -19.12 -22.25 -8.95
C GLU A 301 -20.60 -21.93 -8.66
N VAL A 302 -21.09 -22.43 -7.51
CA VAL A 302 -22.47 -22.17 -7.04
C VAL A 302 -22.42 -21.46 -5.69
N LYS A 303 -23.18 -20.38 -5.54
CA LYS A 303 -23.32 -19.61 -4.29
C LYS A 303 -24.81 -19.35 -4.02
N GLY A 304 -25.28 -19.65 -2.80
CA GLY A 304 -26.67 -19.40 -2.43
C GLY A 304 -27.71 -20.16 -3.28
N GLY A 305 -27.37 -21.34 -3.80
CA GLY A 305 -28.27 -22.16 -4.63
C GLY A 305 -28.40 -21.72 -6.09
N ALA A 306 -27.58 -20.76 -6.55
CA ALA A 306 -27.50 -20.30 -7.92
C ALA A 306 -26.05 -20.29 -8.45
N LEU A 307 -25.85 -20.33 -9.78
CA LEU A 307 -24.53 -20.13 -10.38
C LEU A 307 -23.95 -18.78 -9.96
N SER A 308 -22.68 -18.76 -9.55
CA SER A 308 -22.05 -17.52 -9.12
C SER A 308 -21.96 -16.50 -10.27
N PRO A 309 -22.19 -15.20 -10.00
CA PRO A 309 -22.04 -14.16 -11.01
C PRO A 309 -20.63 -14.13 -11.63
N SER A 310 -19.60 -14.51 -10.86
CA SER A 310 -18.21 -14.60 -11.30
C SER A 310 -18.03 -15.70 -12.34
N TYR A 311 -18.61 -16.87 -12.11
CA TYR A 311 -18.56 -17.99 -13.05
C TYR A 311 -19.32 -17.66 -14.35
N LEU A 312 -20.52 -17.11 -14.25
CA LEU A 312 -21.31 -16.68 -15.42
C LEU A 312 -20.55 -15.64 -16.25
N LYS A 313 -19.92 -14.66 -15.62
CA LYS A 313 -19.08 -13.66 -16.29
C LYS A 313 -17.86 -14.29 -16.96
N THR A 314 -17.28 -15.33 -16.38
CA THR A 314 -16.16 -16.08 -16.97
C THR A 314 -16.60 -16.83 -18.23
N LEU A 315 -17.74 -17.54 -18.17
CA LEU A 315 -18.29 -18.25 -19.33
C LEU A 315 -18.66 -17.29 -20.46
N ASP A 316 -19.29 -16.18 -20.10
CA ASP A 316 -19.64 -15.14 -21.06
C ASP A 316 -18.39 -14.57 -21.75
N GLY A 317 -17.37 -14.20 -20.99
CA GLY A 317 -16.11 -13.71 -21.53
C GLY A 317 -15.43 -14.72 -22.48
N VAL A 318 -15.40 -16.00 -22.12
CA VAL A 318 -14.86 -17.06 -22.99
C VAL A 318 -15.68 -17.20 -24.25
N ARG A 319 -17.00 -17.24 -24.15
CA ARG A 319 -17.90 -17.42 -25.29
C ARG A 319 -17.89 -16.23 -26.24
N GLN A 320 -18.00 -15.00 -25.72
CA GLN A 320 -17.95 -13.78 -26.52
C GLN A 320 -16.63 -13.59 -27.26
N TYR A 321 -15.52 -14.00 -26.64
CA TYR A 321 -14.22 -13.89 -27.27
C TYR A 321 -13.98 -15.00 -28.31
N TYR A 322 -13.94 -16.26 -27.85
CA TYR A 322 -13.46 -17.37 -28.70
C TYR A 322 -14.47 -17.84 -29.72
N VAL A 323 -15.76 -17.93 -29.37
CA VAL A 323 -16.80 -18.39 -30.31
C VAL A 323 -17.02 -17.39 -31.47
N ARG A 324 -16.77 -16.11 -31.23
CA ARG A 324 -16.87 -15.09 -32.29
C ARG A 324 -15.63 -14.99 -33.17
N VAL A 325 -14.50 -15.48 -32.73
CA VAL A 325 -13.21 -15.35 -33.39
C VAL A 325 -12.84 -16.63 -34.15
N LEU A 326 -13.01 -17.78 -33.49
CA LEU A 326 -12.59 -19.09 -33.98
C LEU A 326 -13.63 -19.72 -34.90
N PRO A 327 -13.25 -20.72 -35.72
CA PRO A 327 -14.18 -21.57 -36.44
C PRO A 327 -15.25 -22.20 -35.55
N GLU A 328 -16.42 -22.51 -36.11
CA GLU A 328 -17.61 -23.01 -35.40
C GLU A 328 -17.33 -24.28 -34.58
N GLU A 329 -16.42 -25.13 -35.06
CA GLU A 329 -15.97 -26.35 -34.36
C GLU A 329 -15.47 -26.08 -32.91
N TYR A 330 -14.85 -24.91 -32.65
CA TYR A 330 -14.41 -24.52 -31.31
C TYR A 330 -15.58 -24.10 -30.41
N GLY A 331 -16.66 -23.55 -30.97
CA GLY A 331 -17.90 -23.31 -30.27
C GLY A 331 -18.52 -24.61 -29.75
N MET A 332 -18.63 -25.61 -30.64
CA MET A 332 -19.11 -26.95 -30.30
C MET A 332 -18.21 -27.62 -29.23
N LEU A 333 -16.91 -27.47 -29.37
CA LEU A 333 -15.95 -28.00 -28.38
C LEU A 333 -16.16 -27.39 -27.00
N MET A 334 -16.29 -26.07 -26.92
CA MET A 334 -16.55 -25.34 -25.64
C MET A 334 -17.89 -25.73 -25.03
N ASP A 335 -18.92 -25.87 -25.82
CA ASP A 335 -20.24 -26.39 -25.39
C ASP A 335 -20.13 -27.83 -24.87
N SER A 336 -19.28 -28.67 -25.46
CA SER A 336 -19.03 -30.03 -24.97
C SER A 336 -18.35 -30.01 -23.60
N TRP A 337 -17.38 -29.12 -23.39
CA TRP A 337 -16.73 -28.95 -22.06
C TRP A 337 -17.70 -28.45 -21.01
N LEU A 338 -18.55 -27.48 -21.37
CA LEU A 338 -19.58 -26.97 -20.45
C LEU A 338 -20.58 -28.07 -20.06
N ARG A 339 -21.03 -28.88 -21.01
CA ARG A 339 -21.94 -30.04 -20.75
C ARG A 339 -21.28 -31.03 -19.80
N LYS A 340 -20.02 -31.41 -20.04
CA LYS A 340 -19.26 -32.29 -19.14
C LYS A 340 -19.14 -31.71 -17.74
N ALA A 341 -18.85 -30.41 -17.61
CA ALA A 341 -18.74 -29.72 -16.33
C ALA A 341 -20.06 -29.70 -15.55
N VAL A 342 -21.18 -29.39 -16.22
CA VAL A 342 -22.52 -29.42 -15.66
C VAL A 342 -22.91 -30.83 -15.21
N GLN A 343 -22.65 -31.84 -16.07
CA GLN A 343 -22.92 -33.24 -15.74
C GLN A 343 -22.11 -33.71 -14.51
N LYS A 344 -20.79 -33.39 -14.50
CA LYS A 344 -19.92 -33.73 -13.37
C LYS A 344 -20.40 -33.06 -12.08
N TYR A 345 -20.76 -31.79 -12.14
CA TYR A 345 -21.27 -31.05 -10.96
C TYR A 345 -22.58 -31.65 -10.45
N THR A 346 -23.53 -31.94 -11.36
CA THR A 346 -24.83 -32.54 -11.04
C THR A 346 -24.66 -33.90 -10.37
N THR A 347 -23.80 -34.74 -10.90
CA THR A 347 -23.52 -36.10 -10.36
C THR A 347 -22.83 -36.03 -9.01
N SER A 348 -21.78 -35.17 -8.89
CA SER A 348 -21.00 -35.05 -7.64
C SER A 348 -21.84 -34.47 -6.48
N ASN A 349 -22.81 -33.61 -6.78
CA ASN A 349 -23.68 -33.00 -5.77
C ASN A 349 -25.04 -33.70 -5.64
N LYS A 350 -25.25 -34.85 -6.34
CA LYS A 350 -26.50 -35.65 -6.32
C LYS A 350 -27.77 -34.82 -6.58
N LEU A 351 -27.69 -33.83 -7.48
CA LEU A 351 -28.81 -32.96 -7.81
C LEU A 351 -29.88 -33.70 -8.61
N ARG A 352 -31.17 -33.50 -8.26
CA ARG A 352 -32.28 -34.01 -9.07
C ARG A 352 -32.42 -33.20 -10.36
N MET A 353 -32.99 -33.82 -11.41
CA MET A 353 -33.16 -33.19 -12.73
C MET A 353 -33.84 -31.81 -12.67
N LYS A 354 -34.88 -31.65 -11.82
CA LYS A 354 -35.58 -30.39 -11.63
C LYS A 354 -34.69 -29.32 -11.00
N GLU A 355 -33.88 -29.69 -10.01
CA GLU A 355 -32.94 -28.79 -9.31
C GLU A 355 -31.82 -28.36 -10.24
N ALA A 356 -31.27 -29.30 -11.01
CA ALA A 356 -30.26 -29.01 -12.03
C ALA A 356 -30.80 -28.09 -13.13
N ALA A 357 -32.03 -28.34 -13.61
CA ALA A 357 -32.68 -27.49 -14.62
C ALA A 357 -32.87 -26.05 -14.15
N VAL A 358 -33.23 -25.84 -12.89
CA VAL A 358 -33.37 -24.48 -12.30
C VAL A 358 -32.00 -23.82 -12.13
N LEU A 359 -31.01 -24.56 -11.57
CA LEU A 359 -29.67 -24.04 -11.31
C LEU A 359 -28.94 -23.58 -12.56
N PHE A 360 -29.06 -24.33 -13.67
CA PHE A 360 -28.35 -24.07 -14.92
C PHE A 360 -29.16 -23.27 -15.95
N LYS A 361 -30.40 -22.86 -15.65
CA LYS A 361 -31.22 -22.01 -16.49
C LYS A 361 -30.52 -20.73 -16.98
N PRO A 362 -29.69 -20.04 -16.19
CA PRO A 362 -28.96 -18.85 -16.66
C PRO A 362 -27.98 -19.09 -17.80
N LEU A 363 -27.74 -20.36 -18.19
CA LEU A 363 -26.87 -20.70 -19.33
C LEU A 363 -27.62 -20.73 -20.68
N ASP A 364 -28.95 -20.54 -20.66
CA ASP A 364 -29.81 -20.59 -21.86
C ASP A 364 -29.93 -19.24 -22.58
N GLY A 365 -28.83 -18.65 -23.00
CA GLY A 365 -28.83 -17.51 -23.92
C GLY A 365 -28.27 -16.19 -23.41
N PHE A 366 -27.46 -15.61 -24.22
CA PHE A 366 -26.77 -14.33 -23.99
C PHE A 366 -26.83 -13.45 -25.25
N ILE A 367 -27.04 -12.16 -25.28
CA ILE A 367 -26.47 -10.88 -24.95
C ILE A 367 -26.88 -9.68 -25.78
N ASP A 368 -26.59 -8.46 -25.48
CA ASP A 368 -25.96 -7.34 -26.20
C ASP A 368 -25.95 -6.01 -25.43
N LYS A 369 -24.92 -5.13 -25.56
CA LYS A 369 -25.04 -3.74 -25.97
C LYS A 369 -23.94 -2.78 -25.55
N GLU A 370 -23.63 -2.01 -26.29
CA GLU A 370 -23.23 -0.72 -26.83
C GLU A 370 -23.40 0.53 -25.95
N LEU A 371 -22.56 1.42 -26.01
CA LEU A 371 -22.11 2.64 -26.67
C LEU A 371 -21.78 3.80 -25.69
N ILE A 372 -20.88 4.60 -25.85
CA ILE A 372 -20.11 5.55 -26.43
C ILE A 372 -19.91 7.02 -26.20
N ARG A 373 -18.94 7.65 -26.64
CA ARG A 373 -18.44 8.90 -27.26
C ARG A 373 -18.76 10.27 -26.63
N GLN A 374 -17.93 11.13 -26.69
CA GLN A 374 -17.13 12.11 -27.40
C GLN A 374 -16.82 13.38 -26.62
N TRP A 375 -15.65 14.01 -26.66
CA TRP A 375 -15.02 15.22 -27.14
C TRP A 375 -14.08 16.01 -26.22
N ILE A 376 -13.37 16.92 -26.41
CA ILE A 376 -12.27 17.55 -27.03
C ILE A 376 -12.03 19.06 -26.84
N LYS A 377 -10.83 19.53 -26.81
CA LYS A 377 -9.95 20.52 -27.43
C LYS A 377 -9.40 21.72 -26.62
N GLN A 378 -8.21 21.94 -26.63
CA GLN A 378 -7.01 22.74 -26.92
C GLN A 378 -6.60 23.83 -25.93
N ALA A 379 -5.53 23.91 -25.52
CA ALA A 379 -4.10 24.17 -25.41
C ALA A 379 -3.69 25.61 -25.04
N SER A 380 -2.79 25.77 -24.12
CA SER A 380 -1.49 26.45 -24.11
C SER A 380 -1.00 26.91 -22.74
N SER A 381 0.29 26.97 -22.61
CA SER A 381 1.22 27.30 -21.51
C SER A 381 1.53 26.17 -20.52
N VAL A 382 2.52 25.38 -20.91
CA VAL A 382 2.96 24.15 -20.24
C VAL A 382 3.60 24.42 -18.86
N GLU A 383 4.26 25.54 -18.65
CA GLU A 383 5.03 25.77 -17.42
C GLU A 383 4.20 26.18 -16.20
N GLU A 384 3.17 26.99 -16.36
CA GLU A 384 2.30 27.39 -15.23
C GLU A 384 1.41 26.25 -14.76
N GLN A 385 0.96 25.40 -15.71
CA GLN A 385 0.16 24.22 -15.40
C GLN A 385 0.97 23.17 -14.63
N LYS A 386 2.26 22.96 -15.02
CA LYS A 386 3.16 22.05 -14.31
C LYS A 386 3.36 22.45 -12.84
N LYS A 387 3.63 23.73 -12.57
CA LYS A 387 3.78 24.25 -11.20
C LYS A 387 2.53 24.05 -10.32
N GLY A 388 1.34 24.17 -10.90
CA GLY A 388 0.06 23.94 -10.21
C GLY A 388 -0.16 22.48 -9.86
N VAL A 389 0.13 21.57 -10.79
CA VAL A 389 0.04 20.12 -10.61
C VAL A 389 1.03 19.62 -9.56
N ASP A 390 2.29 20.04 -9.65
CA ASP A 390 3.33 19.63 -8.69
C ASP A 390 3.00 20.05 -7.25
N LYS A 391 2.43 21.26 -7.05
CA LYS A 391 1.94 21.70 -5.74
C LYS A 391 0.80 20.83 -5.21
N THR A 392 -0.13 20.42 -6.08
CA THR A 392 -1.27 19.57 -5.68
C THR A 392 -0.82 18.16 -5.33
N VAL A 393 0.05 17.55 -6.14
CA VAL A 393 0.65 16.23 -5.87
C VAL A 393 1.44 16.26 -4.55
N ALA A 394 2.26 17.31 -4.33
CA ALA A 394 3.00 17.46 -3.09
C ALA A 394 2.10 17.65 -1.86
N SER A 395 0.96 18.35 -2.00
CA SER A 395 -0.04 18.50 -0.94
C SER A 395 -0.67 17.16 -0.57
N ARG A 396 -1.10 16.36 -1.56
CA ARG A 396 -1.66 15.03 -1.34
C ARG A 396 -0.64 14.06 -0.74
N LYS A 397 0.61 14.09 -1.24
CA LYS A 397 1.69 13.29 -0.67
C LYS A 397 1.87 13.57 0.83
N ARG A 398 1.90 14.86 1.25
CA ARG A 398 2.00 15.23 2.67
C ARG A 398 0.81 14.76 3.50
N GLU A 399 -0.40 14.88 2.97
CA GLU A 399 -1.63 14.43 3.62
C GLU A 399 -1.60 12.91 3.89
N TYR A 400 -1.25 12.09 2.88
CA TYR A 400 -1.19 10.64 3.03
C TYR A 400 0.00 10.17 3.86
N GLN A 401 1.14 10.85 3.80
CA GLN A 401 2.26 10.60 4.72
C GLN A 401 1.87 10.88 6.18
N LYS A 402 1.03 11.88 6.43
CA LYS A 402 0.49 12.16 7.76
C LYS A 402 -0.50 11.07 8.19
N LEU A 403 -1.41 10.64 7.31
CA LEU A 403 -2.33 9.52 7.57
C LEU A 403 -1.59 8.22 7.86
N GLU A 404 -0.49 7.94 7.16
CA GLU A 404 0.37 6.77 7.39
C GLU A 404 0.95 6.77 8.82
N SER A 405 1.35 7.94 9.34
CA SER A 405 1.92 8.06 10.67
C SER A 405 0.87 8.05 11.79
N GLU A 406 -0.33 8.57 11.55
CA GLU A 406 -1.38 8.74 12.56
C GLU A 406 -2.30 7.52 12.72
N ASN A 407 -2.46 6.69 11.68
CA ASN A 407 -3.46 5.62 11.63
C ASN A 407 -2.87 4.22 11.42
N SER A 408 -1.56 4.04 11.64
CA SER A 408 -0.90 2.76 11.38
C SER A 408 -1.18 1.66 12.40
N GLU A 409 -1.88 1.98 13.49
CA GLU A 409 -2.13 1.05 14.60
C GLU A 409 -3.58 1.07 15.07
N LEU A 410 -4.06 -0.13 15.42
CA LEU A 410 -5.32 -0.35 16.12
C LEU A 410 -5.00 -0.99 17.49
N ALA A 411 -5.21 -0.24 18.58
CA ALA A 411 -5.07 -0.77 19.93
C ALA A 411 -6.44 -1.09 20.54
N ILE A 412 -6.63 -2.32 20.98
CA ILE A 412 -7.86 -2.79 21.63
C ILE A 412 -7.57 -3.00 23.11
N THR A 413 -8.13 -2.13 23.96
CA THR A 413 -7.84 -2.05 25.40
C THR A 413 -9.02 -2.48 26.30
N SER A 414 -10.13 -2.93 25.74
CA SER A 414 -11.30 -3.39 26.50
C SER A 414 -11.94 -4.63 25.87
N PRO A 415 -12.64 -5.46 26.64
CA PRO A 415 -13.28 -6.69 26.14
C PRO A 415 -14.49 -6.43 25.23
N GLY A 416 -14.99 -7.49 24.61
CA GLY A 416 -16.20 -7.49 23.78
C GLY A 416 -16.01 -7.03 22.34
N TYR A 417 -14.78 -6.89 21.89
CA TYR A 417 -14.49 -6.59 20.49
C TYR A 417 -14.41 -7.84 19.63
N PHE A 418 -14.90 -7.70 18.41
CA PHE A 418 -14.77 -8.69 17.34
C PHE A 418 -14.14 -8.05 16.11
N ILE A 419 -13.06 -8.64 15.63
CA ILE A 419 -12.41 -8.26 14.37
C ILE A 419 -12.81 -9.28 13.31
N GLY A 420 -13.52 -8.79 12.29
CA GLY A 420 -13.96 -9.58 11.14
C GLY A 420 -13.42 -9.04 9.83
N LEU A 421 -13.83 -9.68 8.73
CA LEU A 421 -13.55 -9.24 7.36
C LEU A 421 -14.87 -9.03 6.62
N SER A 422 -15.01 -7.90 5.91
CA SER A 422 -16.14 -7.64 5.02
C SER A 422 -15.63 -7.02 3.73
N GLY A 423 -15.95 -7.64 2.60
CA GLY A 423 -15.38 -7.23 1.32
C GLY A 423 -13.85 -7.36 1.32
N ARG A 424 -13.14 -6.26 1.12
CA ARG A 424 -11.66 -6.20 1.11
C ARG A 424 -11.07 -5.49 2.32
N GLY A 425 -11.83 -5.29 3.39
CA GLY A 425 -11.38 -4.54 4.55
C GLY A 425 -11.75 -5.22 5.88
N LEU A 426 -10.95 -4.93 6.91
CA LEU A 426 -11.24 -5.34 8.26
C LEU A 426 -12.47 -4.59 8.79
N THR A 427 -13.23 -5.23 9.66
CA THR A 427 -14.35 -4.63 10.38
C THR A 427 -14.14 -4.81 11.86
N LEU A 428 -14.48 -3.77 12.64
CA LEU A 428 -14.41 -3.80 14.08
C LEU A 428 -15.83 -3.64 14.65
N ARG A 429 -16.20 -4.54 15.55
CA ARG A 429 -17.48 -4.47 16.28
C ARG A 429 -17.23 -4.57 17.78
N LYS A 430 -18.04 -3.88 18.57
CA LYS A 430 -18.07 -4.03 20.03
C LYS A 430 -19.47 -4.44 20.46
N ASN A 431 -19.59 -5.59 21.11
CA ASN A 431 -20.90 -6.17 21.50
C ASN A 431 -21.90 -6.20 20.32
N GLY A 432 -21.43 -6.59 19.13
CA GLY A 432 -22.23 -6.67 17.90
C GLY A 432 -22.38 -5.36 17.12
N GLN A 433 -22.16 -4.21 17.73
CA GLN A 433 -22.30 -2.89 17.08
C GLN A 433 -21.01 -2.48 16.35
N PRO A 434 -21.10 -1.89 15.15
CA PRO A 434 -19.92 -1.44 14.39
C PRO A 434 -19.21 -0.28 15.12
N VAL A 435 -17.89 -0.34 15.15
CA VAL A 435 -17.01 0.68 15.74
C VAL A 435 -16.09 1.25 14.66
N LYS A 436 -15.88 2.56 14.70
CA LYS A 436 -14.93 3.23 13.80
C LYS A 436 -13.51 2.75 14.09
N MET A 437 -12.80 2.38 13.04
CA MET A 437 -11.39 1.98 13.09
C MET A 437 -10.59 2.75 12.05
N PRO A 438 -9.25 2.79 12.15
CA PRO A 438 -8.40 3.30 11.09
C PRO A 438 -8.68 2.60 9.76
N PRO A 439 -8.51 3.26 8.60
CA PRO A 439 -8.65 2.61 7.30
C PRO A 439 -7.76 1.35 7.24
N THR A 440 -8.32 0.23 6.78
CA THR A 440 -7.57 -1.05 6.70
C THR A 440 -6.26 -0.92 5.93
N ALA A 441 -6.26 -0.10 4.87
CA ALA A 441 -5.06 0.19 4.09
C ALA A 441 -3.95 0.92 4.86
N ALA A 442 -4.31 1.62 5.95
CA ALA A 442 -3.37 2.31 6.82
C ALA A 442 -2.77 1.40 7.89
N LEU A 443 -3.50 0.34 8.26
CA LEU A 443 -3.10 -0.53 9.38
C LEU A 443 -1.85 -1.32 9.03
N LYS A 444 -0.86 -1.22 9.90
CA LYS A 444 0.35 -2.05 9.90
C LYS A 444 0.38 -2.99 11.09
N HIS A 445 -0.44 -2.67 12.10
CA HIS A 445 -0.39 -3.37 13.36
C HIS A 445 -1.72 -3.34 14.12
N ILE A 446 -2.05 -4.45 14.76
CA ILE A 446 -3.17 -4.57 15.70
C ILE A 446 -2.61 -5.04 17.02
N THR A 447 -2.80 -4.26 18.08
CA THR A 447 -2.38 -4.58 19.45
C THR A 447 -3.59 -4.90 20.30
N ILE A 448 -3.65 -6.08 20.86
CA ILE A 448 -4.74 -6.55 21.72
C ILE A 448 -4.21 -6.62 23.16
N LEU A 449 -4.72 -5.71 24.00
CA LEU A 449 -4.36 -5.54 25.41
C LEU A 449 -5.51 -5.96 26.34
N ALA A 450 -6.53 -6.62 25.82
CA ALA A 450 -7.72 -6.99 26.56
C ALA A 450 -8.09 -8.46 26.32
N GLU A 451 -8.56 -9.11 27.37
CA GLU A 451 -9.21 -10.42 27.28
C GLU A 451 -10.59 -10.32 26.61
N GLY A 452 -11.14 -11.43 26.10
CA GLY A 452 -12.47 -11.46 25.51
C GLY A 452 -12.58 -10.73 24.15
N VAL A 453 -11.49 -10.64 23.41
CA VAL A 453 -11.45 -10.16 22.01
C VAL A 453 -11.44 -11.35 21.08
N SER A 454 -12.31 -11.35 20.08
CA SER A 454 -12.42 -12.42 19.08
C SER A 454 -11.98 -11.94 17.70
N LEU A 455 -11.32 -12.83 16.95
CA LEU A 455 -10.93 -12.60 15.57
C LEU A 455 -11.48 -13.72 14.67
N SER A 456 -11.99 -13.36 13.50
CA SER A 456 -12.33 -14.39 12.52
C SER A 456 -11.06 -14.92 11.81
N SER A 457 -11.06 -16.20 11.43
CA SER A 457 -9.96 -16.79 10.66
C SER A 457 -9.69 -16.08 9.34
N ASN A 458 -10.74 -15.52 8.71
CA ASN A 458 -10.61 -14.72 7.51
C ASN A 458 -9.91 -13.36 7.77
N ALA A 459 -10.17 -12.74 8.94
CA ALA A 459 -9.45 -11.53 9.34
C ALA A 459 -7.97 -11.82 9.61
N ILE A 460 -7.67 -12.94 10.29
CA ILE A 460 -6.29 -13.38 10.53
C ILE A 460 -5.57 -13.62 9.20
N ARG A 461 -6.17 -14.38 8.28
CA ARG A 461 -5.59 -14.62 6.94
C ARG A 461 -5.33 -13.33 6.20
N PHE A 462 -6.32 -12.44 6.16
CA PHE A 462 -6.18 -11.13 5.52
C PHE A 462 -5.03 -10.32 6.13
N CYS A 463 -4.94 -10.24 7.46
CA CYS A 463 -3.84 -9.55 8.13
C CYS A 463 -2.48 -10.13 7.74
N THR A 464 -2.34 -11.46 7.70
CA THR A 464 -1.07 -12.10 7.33
C THR A 464 -0.73 -11.92 5.85
N GLU A 465 -1.72 -11.88 4.96
CA GLU A 465 -1.53 -11.60 3.53
C GLU A 465 -1.13 -10.16 3.25
N GLU A 466 -1.73 -9.20 3.97
CA GLU A 466 -1.45 -7.76 3.84
C GLU A 466 -0.28 -7.27 4.70
N GLY A 467 0.33 -8.14 5.49
CA GLY A 467 1.45 -7.79 6.36
C GLY A 467 1.08 -6.98 7.59
N ILE A 468 -0.16 -7.10 8.06
CA ILE A 468 -0.63 -6.52 9.31
C ILE A 468 -0.32 -7.52 10.43
N ASN A 469 0.60 -7.16 11.33
CA ASN A 469 0.91 -8.00 12.48
C ASN A 469 -0.15 -7.85 13.57
N ILE A 470 -0.41 -8.94 14.32
CA ILE A 470 -1.36 -8.91 15.44
C ILE A 470 -0.62 -9.38 16.69
N ASP A 471 -0.50 -8.51 17.69
CA ASP A 471 0.11 -8.83 18.98
C ASP A 471 -0.92 -8.91 20.08
N PHE A 472 -0.74 -9.90 20.94
CA PHE A 472 -1.53 -10.16 22.14
C PHE A 472 -0.67 -9.90 23.37
N PHE A 473 -1.19 -9.08 24.30
CA PHE A 473 -0.59 -8.82 25.58
C PHE A 473 -1.60 -9.10 26.69
N ASP A 474 -1.12 -9.51 27.86
CA ASP A 474 -1.96 -9.64 29.05
C ASP A 474 -2.26 -8.28 29.68
N MET A 475 -3.07 -8.29 30.76
CA MET A 475 -3.40 -7.06 31.52
C MET A 475 -2.18 -6.43 32.22
N HIS A 476 -1.08 -7.18 32.38
CA HIS A 476 0.19 -6.72 32.95
C HIS A 476 1.20 -6.36 31.85
N THR A 477 0.76 -6.39 30.56
CA THR A 477 1.54 -6.09 29.37
C THR A 477 2.68 -7.06 29.07
N ASN A 478 2.62 -8.26 29.63
CA ASN A 478 3.48 -9.32 29.15
C ASN A 478 3.00 -9.73 27.77
N HIS A 479 3.93 -9.91 26.85
CA HIS A 479 3.63 -10.38 25.51
C HIS A 479 3.21 -11.87 25.58
N ILE A 480 2.04 -12.19 25.04
CA ILE A 480 1.48 -13.56 25.01
C ILE A 480 1.78 -14.24 23.67
N ALA A 481 1.46 -13.57 22.57
CA ALA A 481 1.59 -14.13 21.22
C ALA A 481 1.67 -13.04 20.16
N THR A 482 2.30 -13.36 19.03
CA THR A 482 2.27 -12.55 17.80
C THR A 482 1.87 -13.40 16.61
N ILE A 483 0.91 -12.92 15.83
CA ILE A 483 0.61 -13.46 14.51
C ILE A 483 1.38 -12.63 13.47
N LEU A 484 2.36 -13.26 12.83
CA LEU A 484 3.22 -12.65 11.82
C LEU A 484 2.93 -13.24 10.44
N SER A 485 3.04 -12.40 9.42
CA SER A 485 3.06 -12.90 8.04
C SER A 485 4.38 -13.62 7.75
N PRO A 486 4.35 -14.85 7.21
CA PRO A 486 5.57 -15.56 6.78
C PRO A 486 6.39 -14.77 5.74
N ARG A 487 5.76 -13.89 4.98
CA ARG A 487 6.43 -13.03 3.97
C ARG A 487 7.42 -12.04 4.57
N TYR A 488 7.31 -11.74 5.88
CA TYR A 488 8.14 -10.75 6.57
C TYR A 488 9.19 -11.39 7.50
N ILE A 489 9.32 -12.73 7.52
CA ILE A 489 10.36 -13.42 8.28
C ILE A 489 11.62 -13.52 7.42
N TYR A 490 12.53 -12.56 7.58
CA TYR A 490 13.81 -12.54 6.86
C TYR A 490 14.94 -13.04 7.77
N THR A 491 15.38 -14.25 7.57
CA THR A 491 16.45 -14.88 8.37
C THR A 491 17.80 -14.18 8.25
N SER A 492 18.02 -13.35 7.22
CA SER A 492 19.27 -12.61 7.04
C SER A 492 19.57 -11.63 8.18
N LYS A 493 18.55 -10.94 8.71
CA LYS A 493 18.73 -10.02 9.84
C LYS A 493 18.94 -10.76 11.16
N TRP A 494 18.29 -11.89 11.34
CA TRP A 494 18.50 -12.74 12.51
C TRP A 494 19.91 -13.35 12.50
N ARG A 495 20.42 -13.77 11.32
CA ARG A 495 21.80 -14.20 11.17
C ARG A 495 22.80 -13.08 11.47
N LEU A 496 22.54 -11.87 10.97
CA LEU A 496 23.37 -10.70 11.29
C LEU A 496 23.38 -10.44 12.80
N GLN A 497 22.25 -10.50 13.47
CA GLN A 497 22.13 -10.30 14.92
C GLN A 497 22.87 -11.40 15.71
N ALA A 498 22.78 -12.66 15.25
CA ALA A 498 23.46 -13.79 15.85
C ALA A 498 24.97 -13.81 15.58
N SER A 499 25.46 -13.15 14.52
CA SER A 499 26.87 -13.09 14.14
C SER A 499 27.63 -11.92 14.78
N VAL A 500 26.98 -11.11 15.61
CA VAL A 500 27.66 -10.04 16.37
C VAL A 500 28.63 -10.66 17.35
N ASP A 501 29.90 -10.29 17.26
CA ASP A 501 30.91 -10.77 18.20
C ASP A 501 30.73 -10.18 19.61
N GLU A 502 31.39 -10.76 20.59
CA GLU A 502 31.25 -10.36 21.99
C GLU A 502 31.68 -8.92 22.26
N ASN A 503 32.74 -8.44 21.59
CA ASN A 503 33.26 -7.08 21.79
C ASN A 503 32.22 -6.04 21.27
N LEU A 504 31.66 -6.26 20.06
CA LEU A 504 30.65 -5.40 19.49
C LEU A 504 29.34 -5.50 20.32
N SER A 505 29.00 -6.68 20.82
CA SER A 505 27.86 -6.88 21.72
C SER A 505 28.01 -6.08 23.01
N CYS A 506 29.19 -6.13 23.65
CA CYS A 506 29.52 -5.32 24.83
C CYS A 506 29.44 -3.81 24.52
N GLU A 507 29.96 -3.37 23.37
CA GLU A 507 29.95 -1.96 23.00
C GLU A 507 28.51 -1.45 22.72
N ILE A 508 27.68 -2.22 22.04
CA ILE A 508 26.25 -1.90 21.84
C ILE A 508 25.56 -1.80 23.22
N GLY A 509 25.73 -2.79 24.08
CA GLY A 509 25.17 -2.80 25.43
C GLY A 509 25.62 -1.60 26.27
N ARG A 510 26.91 -1.28 26.23
CA ARG A 510 27.51 -0.09 26.87
C ARG A 510 26.78 1.18 26.42
N ARG A 511 26.61 1.35 25.10
CA ARG A 511 25.99 2.56 24.52
C ARG A 511 24.53 2.68 24.89
N ILE A 512 23.79 1.56 24.94
CA ILE A 512 22.39 1.54 25.37
C ILE A 512 22.27 2.03 26.82
N ILE A 513 23.04 1.47 27.74
CA ILE A 513 22.96 1.86 29.16
C ILE A 513 23.47 3.28 29.40
N LEU A 514 24.55 3.70 28.71
CA LEU A 514 24.98 5.10 28.70
C LEU A 514 23.86 6.03 28.22
N GLY A 515 23.14 5.65 27.18
CA GLY A 515 21.99 6.39 26.66
C GLY A 515 20.88 6.53 27.71
N LYS A 516 20.53 5.45 28.42
CA LYS A 516 19.56 5.46 29.52
C LYS A 516 19.96 6.46 30.61
N VAL A 517 21.16 6.28 31.18
CA VAL A 517 21.64 7.13 32.29
C VAL A 517 21.69 8.61 31.90
N LYS A 518 22.18 8.91 30.69
CA LYS A 518 22.21 10.28 30.18
C LYS A 518 20.82 10.87 29.93
N ASN A 519 19.84 10.07 29.49
CA ASN A 519 18.47 10.52 29.26
C ASN A 519 17.72 10.76 30.59
N GLN A 520 17.99 9.95 31.62
CA GLN A 520 17.53 10.22 33.00
C GLN A 520 18.16 11.50 33.54
N TYR A 521 19.47 11.68 33.36
CA TYR A 521 20.17 12.87 33.77
C TYR A 521 19.68 14.15 33.08
N ALA A 522 19.39 14.07 31.76
CA ALA A 522 18.77 15.19 31.06
C ALA A 522 17.39 15.53 31.62
N LEU A 523 16.59 14.52 31.98
CA LEU A 523 15.27 14.72 32.56
C LEU A 523 15.33 15.36 33.96
N THR A 524 16.27 14.93 34.82
CA THR A 524 16.45 15.54 36.15
C THR A 524 16.90 17.00 36.05
N LYS A 525 17.82 17.33 35.10
CA LYS A 525 18.19 18.73 34.81
C LYS A 525 16.99 19.57 34.38
N TYR A 526 16.11 19.01 33.56
CA TYR A 526 14.91 19.70 33.12
C TYR A 526 14.00 20.07 34.30
N PHE A 527 13.68 19.12 35.18
CA PHE A 527 12.81 19.39 36.30
C PHE A 527 13.48 20.27 37.37
N ASN A 528 14.77 20.06 37.69
CA ASN A 528 15.49 20.85 38.66
C ASN A 528 15.57 22.35 38.31
N LYS A 529 15.50 22.68 37.01
CA LYS A 529 15.46 24.07 36.54
C LYS A 529 14.21 24.83 37.07
N TYR A 530 13.11 24.13 37.22
CA TYR A 530 11.81 24.72 37.57
C TYR A 530 11.39 24.50 39.04
N HIS A 531 12.11 23.64 39.78
CA HIS A 531 11.78 23.27 41.16
C HIS A 531 12.96 23.57 42.10
N LYS A 532 12.89 24.74 42.76
CA LYS A 532 13.97 25.28 43.58
C LYS A 532 13.68 25.08 45.07
N ARG A 533 13.42 23.82 45.50
CA ARG A 533 13.31 23.44 46.92
C ARG A 533 14.62 22.83 47.41
N VAL A 534 15.05 23.12 48.65
CA VAL A 534 16.31 22.64 49.19
C VAL A 534 16.44 21.12 49.15
N GLY A 535 15.38 20.37 49.46
CA GLY A 535 15.40 18.90 49.36
C GLY A 535 15.60 18.41 47.94
N VAL A 536 14.93 19.03 46.95
CA VAL A 536 15.04 18.67 45.52
C VAL A 536 16.42 19.03 44.97
N GLU A 537 16.98 20.18 45.33
CA GLU A 537 18.34 20.58 44.94
C GLU A 537 19.39 19.63 45.51
N THR A 538 19.29 19.30 46.82
CA THR A 538 20.19 18.33 47.46
C THR A 538 20.12 16.95 46.78
N ALA A 539 18.92 16.46 46.53
CA ALA A 539 18.73 15.17 45.85
C ALA A 539 19.22 15.22 44.37
N PHE A 540 19.09 16.37 43.72
CA PHE A 540 19.65 16.55 42.36
C PHE A 540 21.19 16.50 42.38
N ASP A 541 21.85 17.19 43.30
CA ASP A 541 23.32 17.19 43.40
C ASP A 541 23.85 15.80 43.74
N GLN A 542 23.17 15.05 44.59
CA GLN A 542 23.51 13.65 44.90
C GLN A 542 23.36 12.78 43.65
N TYR A 543 22.24 12.92 42.93
CA TYR A 543 22.03 12.17 41.70
C TYR A 543 23.04 12.56 40.63
N GLN A 544 23.31 13.86 40.45
CA GLN A 544 24.29 14.33 39.48
C GLN A 544 25.66 13.70 39.73
N HIS A 545 26.17 13.77 40.96
CA HIS A 545 27.45 13.19 41.29
C HIS A 545 27.51 11.67 41.06
N ALA A 546 26.45 10.96 41.47
CA ALA A 546 26.33 9.53 41.25
C ALA A 546 26.27 9.18 39.74
N ALA A 547 25.44 9.90 38.95
CA ALA A 547 25.30 9.67 37.52
C ALA A 547 26.60 9.93 36.77
N GLU A 548 27.32 11.00 37.06
CA GLU A 548 28.63 11.29 36.44
C GLU A 548 29.66 10.21 36.77
N LYS A 549 29.74 9.76 38.00
CA LYS A 549 30.63 8.65 38.40
C LYS A 549 30.27 7.33 37.73
N ILE A 550 28.98 7.03 37.62
CA ILE A 550 28.47 5.82 36.91
C ILE A 550 28.76 5.91 35.43
N ILE A 551 28.57 7.06 34.78
CA ILE A 551 28.88 7.28 33.38
C ILE A 551 30.37 6.99 33.10
N GLU A 552 31.27 7.46 33.98
CA GLU A 552 32.71 7.19 33.81
C GLU A 552 33.05 5.70 34.02
N ARG A 553 32.46 5.04 35.00
CA ARG A 553 32.64 3.59 35.24
C ARG A 553 32.11 2.77 34.04
N ILE A 554 30.97 3.14 33.45
CA ILE A 554 30.44 2.45 32.26
C ILE A 554 31.37 2.66 31.06
N LYS A 555 31.95 3.85 30.88
CA LYS A 555 32.90 4.14 29.79
C LYS A 555 34.20 3.35 29.93
N SER A 556 34.71 3.20 31.14
CA SER A 556 35.96 2.49 31.42
C SER A 556 35.80 0.98 31.59
N LEU A 557 34.59 0.44 31.50
CA LEU A 557 34.35 -1.00 31.64
C LEU A 557 34.99 -1.78 30.50
N GLU A 558 35.83 -2.73 30.77
CA GLU A 558 36.52 -3.56 29.78
C GLU A 558 35.54 -4.49 29.03
N THR A 559 35.82 -4.70 27.75
CA THR A 559 35.05 -5.58 26.85
C THR A 559 35.85 -6.89 26.70
N GLY A 560 35.74 -7.80 27.63
CA GLY A 560 36.42 -9.09 27.52
C GLY A 560 35.37 -10.21 27.45
N ASP A 561 35.06 -10.76 28.62
CA ASP A 561 34.00 -11.75 28.77
C ASP A 561 32.63 -11.10 28.79
N LEU A 562 31.77 -11.50 27.87
CA LEU A 562 30.42 -10.95 27.70
C LEU A 562 29.54 -11.17 28.96
N ALA A 563 29.65 -12.30 29.66
CA ALA A 563 28.85 -12.59 30.84
C ALA A 563 29.25 -11.68 32.02
N SER A 564 30.54 -11.54 32.29
CA SER A 564 31.05 -10.61 33.30
C SER A 564 30.73 -9.16 32.98
N PHE A 565 30.84 -8.76 31.73
CA PHE A 565 30.46 -7.44 31.26
C PHE A 565 28.95 -7.15 31.56
N ARG A 566 28.07 -8.08 31.19
CA ARG A 566 26.61 -7.96 31.42
C ARG A 566 26.29 -7.82 32.92
N GLN A 567 26.90 -8.63 33.75
CA GLN A 567 26.69 -8.55 35.20
C GLN A 567 27.10 -7.17 35.77
N LYS A 568 28.28 -6.67 35.36
CA LYS A 568 28.80 -5.37 35.83
C LYS A 568 27.95 -4.19 35.33
N ILE A 569 27.60 -4.19 34.05
CA ILE A 569 26.83 -3.09 33.45
C ILE A 569 25.39 -3.03 34.01
N MET A 570 24.77 -4.18 34.27
CA MET A 570 23.45 -4.25 34.95
C MET A 570 23.55 -3.77 36.41
N SER A 571 24.65 -4.04 37.13
CA SER A 571 24.86 -3.50 38.50
C SER A 571 24.97 -1.98 38.47
N TYR A 572 25.70 -1.40 37.51
CA TYR A 572 25.78 0.05 37.34
C TYR A 572 24.44 0.67 36.96
N GLU A 573 23.68 0.01 36.11
CA GLU A 573 22.33 0.40 35.73
C GLU A 573 21.39 0.44 36.95
N ALA A 574 21.40 -0.63 37.78
CA ALA A 574 20.61 -0.71 39.01
C ALA A 574 20.97 0.37 39.99
N THR A 575 22.26 0.62 40.21
CA THR A 575 22.72 1.72 41.12
C THR A 575 22.27 3.09 40.59
N SER A 576 22.37 3.35 39.28
CA SER A 576 21.86 4.60 38.70
C SER A 576 20.35 4.75 38.87
N ALA A 577 19.60 3.66 38.70
CA ALA A 577 18.17 3.67 38.84
C ALA A 577 17.71 3.96 40.27
N THR A 578 18.40 3.45 41.29
CA THR A 578 18.10 3.72 42.69
C THR A 578 18.18 5.22 43.00
N VAL A 579 19.30 5.87 42.70
CA VAL A 579 19.51 7.30 42.97
C VAL A 579 18.57 8.17 42.09
N TYR A 580 18.26 7.74 40.89
CA TYR A 580 17.30 8.43 40.05
C TYR A 580 15.89 8.44 40.66
N TRP A 581 15.42 7.32 41.19
CA TRP A 581 14.10 7.25 41.79
C TRP A 581 14.03 7.93 43.18
N GLU A 582 15.15 8.03 43.89
CA GLU A 582 15.28 8.87 45.08
C GLU A 582 15.05 10.35 44.71
N TYR A 583 15.72 10.85 43.68
CA TYR A 583 15.46 12.20 43.16
C TYR A 583 14.00 12.41 42.74
N VAL A 584 13.41 11.47 42.02
CA VAL A 584 12.02 11.58 41.57
C VAL A 584 11.07 11.61 42.77
N ARG A 585 11.34 10.84 43.82
CA ARG A 585 10.57 10.87 45.07
C ARG A 585 10.58 12.26 45.69
N GLU A 586 11.77 12.84 45.90
CA GLU A 586 11.90 14.20 46.46
C GLU A 586 11.24 15.27 45.58
N LEU A 587 11.24 15.06 44.26
CA LEU A 587 10.63 15.98 43.31
C LEU A 587 9.09 16.02 43.41
N ILE A 588 8.43 14.89 43.71
CA ILE A 588 6.96 14.78 43.67
C ILE A 588 6.30 14.59 45.06
N GLN A 589 7.05 14.47 46.15
CA GLN A 589 6.51 14.14 47.50
C GLN A 589 5.49 15.15 48.03
N ASP A 590 5.54 16.44 47.62
CA ASP A 590 4.56 17.45 48.02
C ASP A 590 3.27 17.41 47.20
N ASP A 591 3.31 16.72 46.08
CA ASP A 591 2.19 16.63 45.17
C ASP A 591 1.42 15.30 45.31
N ILE A 592 2.07 14.26 45.88
CA ILE A 592 1.48 12.93 46.04
C ILE A 592 2.16 12.11 47.14
N ASP A 593 1.36 11.45 47.97
CA ASP A 593 1.83 10.53 49.00
C ASP A 593 1.97 9.09 48.50
N GLY A 594 2.73 8.28 49.23
CA GLY A 594 2.81 6.82 49.06
C GLY A 594 3.81 6.31 48.00
N PHE A 595 4.59 7.19 47.35
CA PHE A 595 5.67 6.75 46.49
C PHE A 595 7.01 6.73 47.23
N TYR A 596 7.48 5.54 47.60
CA TYR A 596 8.74 5.36 48.37
C TYR A 596 9.91 4.90 47.48
N SER A 597 9.63 4.02 46.52
CA SER A 597 10.63 3.48 45.60
C SER A 597 9.98 2.92 44.36
N ARG A 598 10.79 2.60 43.36
CA ARG A 598 10.31 1.96 42.10
C ARG A 598 9.98 0.48 42.32
N VAL A 599 8.70 0.12 42.23
CA VAL A 599 8.19 -1.26 42.27
C VAL A 599 7.67 -1.69 40.92
N LYS A 600 8.29 -2.75 40.34
CA LYS A 600 7.91 -3.24 39.03
C LYS A 600 6.67 -4.16 39.06
N GLN A 601 6.62 -5.11 40.01
CA GLN A 601 5.52 -6.07 40.16
C GLN A 601 4.84 -5.87 41.52
N GLY A 602 3.52 -6.03 41.53
CA GLY A 602 2.74 -5.87 42.78
C GLY A 602 2.62 -4.42 43.28
N ALA A 603 2.85 -3.43 42.44
CA ALA A 603 2.70 -2.02 42.79
C ALA A 603 1.25 -1.70 43.14
N THR A 604 1.05 -1.03 44.30
CA THR A 604 -0.27 -0.62 44.77
C THR A 604 -0.44 0.90 44.82
N ASP A 605 0.67 1.64 44.78
CA ASP A 605 0.66 3.10 44.75
C ASP A 605 0.38 3.64 43.34
N LEU A 606 -0.07 4.89 43.30
CA LEU A 606 -0.48 5.54 42.02
C LEU A 606 0.71 5.74 41.07
N VAL A 607 1.86 6.18 41.57
CA VAL A 607 3.02 6.52 40.73
C VAL A 607 3.58 5.29 40.02
N ASN A 608 3.83 4.22 40.79
CA ASN A 608 4.29 2.97 40.21
C ASN A 608 3.26 2.34 39.25
N SER A 609 1.95 2.42 39.57
CA SER A 609 0.89 1.97 38.69
C SER A 609 0.85 2.77 37.40
N MET A 610 1.04 4.09 37.43
CA MET A 610 1.13 4.94 36.22
C MET A 610 2.39 4.66 35.41
N LEU A 611 3.55 4.47 36.05
CA LEU A 611 4.80 4.11 35.36
C LEU A 611 4.68 2.76 34.68
N ASN A 612 4.15 1.75 35.38
CA ASN A 612 3.93 0.42 34.81
C ASN A 612 3.01 0.48 33.58
N TYR A 613 1.87 1.17 33.71
CA TYR A 613 0.92 1.34 32.61
C TYR A 613 1.50 2.16 31.45
N GLY A 614 2.26 3.22 31.74
CA GLY A 614 2.94 4.02 30.71
C GLY A 614 4.00 3.22 29.94
N TYR A 615 4.80 2.41 30.62
CA TYR A 615 5.74 1.50 29.95
C TYR A 615 5.02 0.44 29.12
N ALA A 616 3.84 0.04 29.56
CA ALA A 616 2.95 -0.83 28.85
C ALA A 616 2.46 -0.27 27.50
N ILE A 617 2.33 1.05 27.41
CA ILE A 617 2.01 1.73 26.14
C ILE A 617 3.25 1.83 25.25
N LEU A 618 4.44 2.02 25.84
CA LEU A 618 5.69 2.15 25.10
C LEU A 618 6.22 0.81 24.57
N TYR A 619 6.07 -0.27 25.33
CA TYR A 619 6.62 -1.60 25.01
C TYR A 619 6.14 -2.15 23.68
N PRO A 620 4.82 -2.19 23.35
CA PRO A 620 4.35 -2.62 22.04
C PRO A 620 4.96 -1.82 20.89
N ARG A 621 5.21 -0.53 21.09
CA ARG A 621 5.82 0.33 20.07
C ARG A 621 7.26 -0.10 19.74
N ILE A 622 8.05 -0.41 20.76
CA ILE A 622 9.42 -0.92 20.59
C ILE A 622 9.39 -2.30 19.95
N TRP A 623 8.50 -3.19 20.41
CA TRP A 623 8.27 -4.51 19.86
C TRP A 623 7.96 -4.49 18.37
N GLN A 624 6.98 -3.69 17.99
CA GLN A 624 6.56 -3.50 16.60
C GLN A 624 7.68 -2.98 15.71
N THR A 625 8.47 -2.04 16.25
CA THR A 625 9.60 -1.50 15.51
C THR A 625 10.67 -2.56 15.28
N ALA A 626 10.98 -3.40 16.27
CA ALA A 626 11.90 -4.52 16.09
C ALA A 626 11.43 -5.47 14.98
N LEU A 627 10.16 -5.86 14.98
CA LEU A 627 9.58 -6.72 13.96
C LEU A 627 9.57 -6.07 12.57
N ARG A 628 9.24 -4.77 12.49
CA ARG A 628 9.26 -4.00 11.23
C ARG A 628 10.65 -3.98 10.61
N TYR A 629 11.68 -3.88 11.42
CA TYR A 629 13.08 -3.95 11.00
C TYR A 629 13.62 -5.39 10.94
N GLN A 630 12.74 -6.38 11.11
CA GLN A 630 13.04 -7.80 10.95
C GLN A 630 14.11 -8.32 11.92
N LEU A 631 14.20 -7.70 13.10
CA LEU A 631 15.06 -8.14 14.18
C LEU A 631 14.37 -9.18 15.05
N ASN A 632 15.14 -10.09 15.61
CA ASN A 632 14.64 -11.05 16.59
C ASN A 632 14.47 -10.36 17.95
N PRO A 633 13.25 -10.24 18.49
CA PRO A 633 13.02 -9.55 19.77
C PRO A 633 13.69 -10.21 20.98
N TYR A 634 14.01 -11.50 20.89
CA TYR A 634 14.59 -12.29 22.00
C TYR A 634 16.12 -12.20 22.09
N MET A 635 16.79 -11.68 21.07
CA MET A 635 18.27 -11.58 21.01
C MET A 635 18.75 -10.19 21.46
N GLY A 636 19.00 -10.01 22.75
CA GLY A 636 19.48 -8.76 23.35
C GLY A 636 21.01 -8.71 23.51
N PHE A 637 21.51 -7.53 23.87
CA PHE A 637 22.93 -7.22 24.09
C PHE A 637 23.28 -7.13 25.58
N VAL A 638 22.36 -6.61 26.39
CA VAL A 638 22.49 -6.47 27.86
C VAL A 638 21.66 -7.52 28.58
N HIS A 639 20.35 -7.53 28.32
CA HIS A 639 19.44 -8.55 28.88
C HIS A 639 19.63 -9.87 28.13
N TYR A 640 19.59 -11.01 28.86
CA TYR A 640 19.87 -12.32 28.29
C TYR A 640 19.07 -13.49 28.92
N ALA A 641 18.03 -13.17 29.71
CA ALA A 641 17.17 -14.21 30.30
C ALA A 641 16.40 -14.97 29.24
N GLU A 642 16.39 -16.32 29.35
CA GLU A 642 15.65 -17.19 28.43
C GLU A 642 14.13 -16.88 28.47
N GLY A 643 13.50 -16.98 27.33
CA GLY A 643 12.06 -16.71 27.18
C GLY A 643 11.68 -15.22 27.20
N ASN A 644 12.59 -14.32 27.48
CA ASN A 644 12.34 -12.89 27.55
C ASN A 644 12.70 -12.17 26.25
N ALA A 645 11.96 -11.12 25.94
CA ALA A 645 12.23 -10.26 24.78
C ALA A 645 13.41 -9.30 25.05
N ASN A 646 14.60 -9.87 25.14
CA ASN A 646 15.81 -9.19 25.61
C ASN A 646 16.17 -7.95 24.80
N LEU A 647 16.02 -7.98 23.45
CA LEU A 647 16.24 -6.81 22.60
C LEU A 647 15.25 -5.68 22.91
N ILE A 648 14.00 -6.04 23.20
CA ILE A 648 12.98 -5.04 23.52
C ILE A 648 13.30 -4.38 24.87
N PHE A 649 13.74 -5.17 25.87
CA PHE A 649 14.18 -4.63 27.14
C PHE A 649 15.42 -3.75 27.00
N ASP A 650 16.36 -4.10 26.13
CA ASP A 650 17.51 -3.24 25.84
C ASP A 650 17.09 -1.92 25.22
N MET A 651 16.32 -1.97 24.14
CA MET A 651 15.99 -0.79 23.34
C MET A 651 15.02 0.17 24.05
N ILE A 652 14.09 -0.34 24.86
CA ILE A 652 13.13 0.50 25.58
C ILE A 652 13.82 1.41 26.62
N GLU A 653 14.98 0.98 27.16
CA GLU A 653 15.71 1.77 28.16
C GLU A 653 16.15 3.15 27.63
N LEU A 654 16.39 3.28 26.35
CA LEU A 654 16.71 4.57 25.72
C LEU A 654 15.57 5.59 25.81
N PHE A 655 14.33 5.12 25.97
CA PHE A 655 13.14 5.95 25.78
C PHE A 655 12.31 6.15 27.04
N ARG A 656 12.41 5.26 28.03
CA ARG A 656 11.58 5.27 29.27
C ARG A 656 11.50 6.65 29.90
N ALA A 657 12.64 7.25 30.20
CA ALA A 657 12.69 8.54 30.90
C ALA A 657 11.95 9.66 30.15
N GLN A 658 12.14 9.74 28.84
CA GLN A 658 11.62 10.84 28.03
C GLN A 658 10.19 10.60 27.52
N ALA A 659 9.78 9.35 27.33
CA ALA A 659 8.45 9.01 26.84
C ALA A 659 7.42 8.83 27.96
N VAL A 660 7.83 8.29 29.11
CA VAL A 660 6.91 7.88 30.17
C VAL A 660 7.17 8.62 31.49
N ASP A 661 8.39 8.55 32.06
CA ASP A 661 8.68 9.17 33.37
C ASP A 661 8.35 10.65 33.33
N ARG A 662 8.76 11.36 32.29
CA ARG A 662 8.44 12.76 32.09
C ARG A 662 6.94 13.04 32.08
N VAL A 663 6.15 12.19 31.44
CA VAL A 663 4.69 12.35 31.36
C VAL A 663 4.06 12.13 32.73
N VAL A 664 4.45 11.06 33.42
CA VAL A 664 3.93 10.73 34.77
C VAL A 664 4.23 11.83 35.74
N ILE A 665 5.50 12.27 35.83
CA ILE A 665 5.91 13.37 36.71
C ILE A 665 5.12 14.65 36.38
N SER A 666 4.99 14.99 35.08
CA SER A 666 4.27 16.20 34.68
C SER A 666 2.77 16.17 35.02
N LEU A 667 2.12 14.99 34.93
CA LEU A 667 0.70 14.84 35.30
C LEU A 667 0.51 15.02 36.80
N ILE A 668 1.42 14.48 37.63
CA ILE A 668 1.39 14.63 39.09
C ILE A 668 1.58 16.11 39.48
N GLN A 669 2.60 16.77 38.95
CA GLN A 669 2.90 18.17 39.22
C GLN A 669 1.81 19.16 38.77
N LYS A 670 1.05 18.80 37.75
CA LYS A 670 -0.14 19.56 37.31
C LYS A 670 -1.35 19.37 38.22
N LYS A 671 -1.23 18.55 39.26
CA LYS A 671 -2.30 18.20 40.22
C LYS A 671 -3.56 17.70 39.52
N GLU A 672 -3.37 16.93 38.49
CA GLU A 672 -4.47 16.29 37.77
C GLU A 672 -5.22 15.31 38.67
N VAL A 673 -6.54 15.20 38.50
CA VAL A 673 -7.32 14.21 39.25
C VAL A 673 -6.97 12.82 38.70
N LEU A 674 -6.27 12.04 39.51
CA LEU A 674 -5.72 10.73 39.21
C LEU A 674 -6.14 9.73 40.29
N GLY A 675 -6.57 8.53 39.92
CA GLY A 675 -7.06 7.52 40.86
C GLY A 675 -6.45 6.14 40.63
N VAL A 676 -6.19 5.46 41.75
CA VAL A 676 -5.78 4.06 41.82
C VAL A 676 -6.61 3.30 42.86
N LYS A 677 -7.04 2.08 42.55
CA LYS A 677 -7.74 1.20 43.45
C LYS A 677 -7.17 -0.21 43.36
N ASN A 678 -6.63 -0.70 44.47
CA ASN A 678 -5.97 -2.03 44.52
C ASN A 678 -4.88 -2.22 43.45
N GLY A 679 -4.02 -1.20 43.29
CA GLY A 679 -2.95 -1.21 42.25
C GLY A 679 -3.43 -1.06 40.81
N LYS A 680 -4.73 -0.91 40.56
CA LYS A 680 -5.29 -0.68 39.23
C LYS A 680 -5.71 0.77 39.08
N LEU A 681 -5.20 1.42 38.02
CA LEU A 681 -5.62 2.76 37.64
C LEU A 681 -7.11 2.79 37.26
N ASP A 682 -7.83 3.81 37.68
CA ASP A 682 -9.20 4.02 37.24
C ASP A 682 -9.26 4.33 35.71
N GLU A 683 -10.44 4.28 35.15
CA GLU A 683 -10.65 4.48 33.70
C GLU A 683 -10.26 5.89 33.25
N SER A 684 -10.53 6.89 34.07
CA SER A 684 -10.19 8.30 33.82
C SER A 684 -8.68 8.48 33.73
N THR A 685 -7.94 7.98 34.75
CA THR A 685 -6.48 8.04 34.80
C THR A 685 -5.84 7.29 33.64
N ARG A 686 -6.34 6.09 33.32
CA ARG A 686 -5.85 5.33 32.15
C ARG A 686 -6.04 6.10 30.84
N LYS A 687 -7.20 6.69 30.60
CA LYS A 687 -7.48 7.51 29.40
C LYS A 687 -6.53 8.72 29.32
N LYS A 688 -6.38 9.46 30.41
CA LYS A 688 -5.47 10.62 30.49
C LYS A 688 -4.03 10.22 30.22
N LEU A 689 -3.53 9.21 30.92
CA LEU A 689 -2.15 8.75 30.78
C LEU A 689 -1.89 8.23 29.34
N THR A 690 -2.81 7.45 28.78
CA THR A 690 -2.71 6.98 27.38
C THR A 690 -2.63 8.15 26.42
N ALA A 691 -3.54 9.11 26.53
CA ALA A 691 -3.54 10.30 25.67
C ALA A 691 -2.23 11.10 25.79
N SER A 692 -1.75 11.32 27.00
CA SER A 692 -0.52 12.10 27.24
C SER A 692 0.75 11.38 26.76
N VAL A 693 0.84 10.04 26.90
CA VAL A 693 1.96 9.26 26.37
C VAL A 693 1.92 9.24 24.85
N LEU A 694 0.75 9.03 24.22
CA LEU A 694 0.62 9.07 22.77
C LEU A 694 0.91 10.46 22.20
N GLU A 695 0.45 11.53 22.85
CA GLU A 695 0.81 12.90 22.48
C GLU A 695 2.34 13.09 22.54
N ARG A 696 2.98 12.61 23.61
CA ARG A 696 4.45 12.68 23.74
C ARG A 696 5.17 11.91 22.66
N LEU A 697 4.70 10.74 22.27
CA LEU A 697 5.27 9.92 21.20
C LEU A 697 5.14 10.60 19.82
N ASN A 698 4.08 11.35 19.58
CA ASN A 698 3.86 12.08 18.33
C ASN A 698 4.47 13.47 18.31
N ARG A 699 4.88 14.02 19.47
CA ARG A 699 5.50 15.34 19.58
C ARG A 699 6.85 15.36 18.87
N LYS A 700 7.04 16.36 18.01
CA LYS A 700 8.31 16.55 17.30
C LYS A 700 9.35 17.24 18.19
N GLU A 701 10.56 16.76 18.11
CA GLU A 701 11.73 17.35 18.77
C GLU A 701 12.95 17.33 17.83
N ARG A 702 13.95 18.14 18.14
CA ARG A 702 15.15 18.24 17.30
C ARG A 702 16.07 17.05 17.53
N TYR A 703 16.18 16.20 16.51
CA TYR A 703 17.03 15.02 16.50
C TYR A 703 17.97 15.05 15.30
N ARG A 704 19.29 15.05 15.56
CA ARG A 704 20.35 15.09 14.52
C ARG A 704 20.14 16.19 13.47
N GLY A 705 19.66 17.36 13.90
CA GLY A 705 19.46 18.55 13.03
C GLY A 705 18.04 18.67 12.46
N GLU A 706 17.24 17.64 12.48
CA GLU A 706 15.87 17.61 11.93
C GLU A 706 14.80 17.57 13.03
N MET A 707 13.59 18.06 12.71
CA MET A 707 12.42 17.92 13.56
C MET A 707 11.74 16.58 13.31
N ARG A 708 11.86 15.65 14.27
CA ARG A 708 11.30 14.29 14.20
C ARG A 708 10.38 14.01 15.38
N SER A 709 9.31 13.27 15.16
CA SER A 709 8.48 12.72 16.23
C SER A 709 9.28 11.69 17.04
N PHE A 710 8.83 11.42 18.26
CA PHE A 710 9.51 10.42 19.08
C PHE A 710 9.43 9.02 18.47
N VAL A 711 8.33 8.71 17.77
CA VAL A 711 8.19 7.47 16.99
C VAL A 711 9.24 7.38 15.87
N GLU A 712 9.47 8.47 15.13
CA GLU A 712 10.51 8.50 14.08
C GLU A 712 11.94 8.37 14.68
N ILE A 713 12.14 8.83 15.92
CA ILE A 713 13.41 8.66 16.63
C ILE A 713 13.60 7.19 17.05
N ILE A 714 12.55 6.51 17.51
CA ILE A 714 12.60 5.07 17.76
C ILE A 714 13.00 4.32 16.49
N ASP A 715 12.34 4.58 15.38
CA ASP A 715 12.68 4.00 14.07
C ASP A 715 14.15 4.26 13.67
N ALA A 716 14.64 5.48 13.88
CA ALA A 716 16.01 5.84 13.59
C ALA A 716 17.02 5.06 14.45
N GLN A 717 16.69 4.76 15.71
CA GLN A 717 17.56 3.97 16.59
C GLN A 717 17.65 2.50 16.16
N PHE A 718 16.57 1.90 15.69
CA PHE A 718 16.62 0.54 15.14
C PHE A 718 17.41 0.48 13.83
N ARG A 719 17.31 1.49 12.97
CA ARG A 719 18.17 1.60 11.76
C ARG A 719 19.64 1.76 12.13
N GLU A 720 19.94 2.58 13.13
CA GLU A 720 21.31 2.76 13.64
C GLU A 720 21.86 1.43 14.20
N LEU A 721 21.05 0.68 14.94
CA LEU A 721 21.44 -0.63 15.46
C LEU A 721 21.81 -1.61 14.34
N ILE A 722 20.98 -1.68 13.29
CA ILE A 722 21.27 -2.52 12.11
C ILE A 722 22.53 -2.06 11.40
N ALA A 723 22.72 -0.76 11.23
CA ALA A 723 23.95 -0.22 10.64
C ALA A 723 25.17 -0.58 11.47
N THR A 724 25.10 -0.44 12.79
CA THR A 724 26.17 -0.85 13.72
C THR A 724 26.53 -2.33 13.57
N MET A 725 25.53 -3.22 13.60
CA MET A 725 25.76 -4.66 13.42
C MET A 725 26.36 -5.01 12.04
N SER A 726 26.00 -4.23 11.01
CA SER A 726 26.49 -4.50 9.64
C SER A 726 27.90 -3.94 9.35
N THR A 727 28.29 -2.84 10.01
CA THR A 727 29.52 -2.11 9.70
C THR A 727 30.57 -2.17 10.79
N GLY A 728 30.22 -2.62 11.99
CA GLY A 728 31.08 -2.55 13.19
C GLY A 728 31.26 -1.14 13.78
N ASN A 729 30.62 -0.12 13.21
CA ASN A 729 30.69 1.26 13.72
C ASN A 729 29.99 1.39 15.08
N ALA A 730 30.44 2.34 15.89
CA ALA A 730 29.90 2.56 17.22
C ALA A 730 28.40 2.95 17.19
N PHE A 731 27.57 2.27 17.96
CA PHE A 731 26.15 2.61 18.14
C PHE A 731 26.00 3.99 18.78
N ARG A 732 25.16 4.85 18.19
CA ARG A 732 24.89 6.21 18.67
C ARG A 732 23.50 6.27 19.29
N PRO A 733 23.37 6.14 20.62
CA PRO A 733 22.08 6.15 21.30
C PRO A 733 21.36 7.50 21.14
N TYR A 734 20.05 7.47 21.23
CA TYR A 734 19.26 8.68 21.41
C TYR A 734 19.65 9.37 22.72
N LEU A 735 19.93 10.66 22.63
CA LEU A 735 20.20 11.53 23.78
C LEU A 735 19.29 12.76 23.69
N ALA A 736 18.48 12.95 24.70
CA ALA A 736 17.64 14.13 24.84
C ALA A 736 18.49 15.40 24.98
N LYS A 737 18.11 16.44 24.25
CA LYS A 737 18.72 17.77 24.35
C LYS A 737 17.71 18.72 24.97
N TRP A 738 18.14 19.46 25.96
CA TRP A 738 17.37 20.48 26.65
C TRP A 738 18.11 21.80 26.68
#